data_febbcbc8d2070c3e58d39b53c4293ae6
#
_entry.id   febbcbc8d2070c3e58d39b53c4293ae6
#
_cell.length_a   1.000
_cell.length_b   1.000
_cell.length_c   1.000
_cell.angle_alpha   90.00
_cell.angle_beta   90.00
_cell.angle_gamma   90.00
#
_symmetry.space_group_name_H-M   'P 1'
#
loop_
_entity.id
_entity.type
_entity.pdbx_description
1 polymer ?
#
loop_
_entity_poly.entity_id
_entity_poly.type
_entity_poly.pdbx_seq_one_letter_code
_entity_poly.pdbx_strand_id
1 'polypeptide(L)'
;MTENERVMSPVAGRQRRAEHDVIVVGNLTVDDVVHPNGETTMASPGGNTIYAATGALIWGLSVGVVARVGADFPVAALDRLRDAGLDTGGLRPIEGPTVRNWVIYEHDGHRSWVYRTPPERRLEVAPSPGDIPAGWTDLKQDRAPVVHVAAMPLGAAAGIVGHLRAEGRRAVVTLDTHEAWPAGRDDVLALARRVDVFVPSHGELAAILGYDDSERACRELQAEGVPAVVVKCGEKGALVSTPGGPPVRIAPPDVAVLDATGAGDTFCGGLAAGLAAGESLVVAAQRGAATAGAALGASGSLRLLRRAGVAERLRSCYAQGKLPRATPLPKPGEEDDSDVMEREITTIPAVIRDRLELAGQAATTVERLRESRIRHVVLVGCGDSSFVCQAAALALNRYSGLQVRWEHALDFARYGVRYLASGTAVVVVSFSGKTGRTIEAAHQARAFGHLVIALTGVPDSPIAKVADCVLSAEIPTFGLSPGTSTYTAMLVTLLTLAAKLGATVAAGADGPASPDAVSRYATDLQRLPGLAEETLRLSEGPAHAAAERLAGARMITFLGAGPNEASAKFGAAKLFEGAQQIALATNVEEWAHEQYFITRPSEPVVLVAPSGASSDRVAEILAELNYIEALPVFVSDQAPPLPALLLPVAAGIGEELSPVLASIPLGQIGLHLMRLNGKRSYNFPDDEARREHYDTIHRVTIGDPA
;
A
#
# COMPACT_ATOMS: atom_id res chain seq x y z
N MET A 1 15.76 -35.24 -51.13
CA MET A 1 15.75 -34.51 -49.83
C MET A 1 14.46 -33.71 -49.78
N THR A 2 13.56 -34.12 -48.91
CA THR A 2 12.29 -33.45 -48.70
C THR A 2 12.54 -32.14 -47.90
N GLU A 3 11.65 -31.18 -48.00
CA GLU A 3 11.73 -29.90 -47.28
C GLU A 3 11.94 -30.10 -45.77
N ASN A 4 11.47 -31.21 -45.22
CA ASN A 4 11.68 -31.64 -43.83
C ASN A 4 13.14 -32.02 -43.51
N GLU A 5 13.93 -32.47 -44.45
CA GLU A 5 15.33 -32.82 -44.22
C GLU A 5 16.22 -31.57 -44.13
N ARG A 6 15.79 -30.41 -44.71
CA ARG A 6 16.49 -29.12 -44.57
C ARG A 6 16.33 -28.48 -43.22
N VAL A 7 15.19 -28.71 -42.54
CA VAL A 7 14.91 -28.14 -41.22
C VAL A 7 15.74 -28.77 -40.10
N MET A 8 16.26 -30.00 -40.34
CA MET A 8 16.88 -30.85 -39.33
C MET A 8 18.36 -31.18 -39.60
N SER A 9 19.00 -30.62 -40.64
CA SER A 9 20.44 -30.82 -40.82
C SER A 9 21.21 -29.98 -39.81
N PRO A 10 22.04 -30.58 -38.94
CA PRO A 10 22.99 -29.83 -38.14
C PRO A 10 23.97 -29.13 -39.09
N VAL A 11 24.11 -27.83 -38.99
CA VAL A 11 25.20 -27.09 -39.64
C VAL A 11 26.47 -27.70 -39.12
N ALA A 12 27.18 -28.49 -39.94
CA ALA A 12 28.50 -29.05 -39.66
C ALA A 12 29.53 -27.92 -39.60
N GLY A 13 29.60 -27.25 -38.50
CA GLY A 13 30.60 -26.25 -38.16
C GLY A 13 31.00 -26.42 -36.72
N ARG A 14 32.23 -26.90 -36.46
CA ARG A 14 32.94 -27.05 -35.19
C ARG A 14 32.01 -27.04 -33.95
N GLN A 15 31.84 -28.18 -33.30
CA GLN A 15 31.30 -28.31 -31.96
C GLN A 15 32.10 -27.40 -31.02
N ARG A 16 31.74 -26.09 -30.94
CA ARG A 16 31.97 -25.29 -29.76
C ARG A 16 31.06 -25.90 -28.70
N ARG A 17 31.60 -26.38 -27.58
CA ARG A 17 30.82 -26.63 -26.39
C ARG A 17 29.97 -25.37 -26.17
N ALA A 18 28.65 -25.49 -26.30
CA ALA A 18 27.76 -24.37 -26.15
C ALA A 18 27.66 -24.08 -24.65
N GLU A 19 28.36 -23.04 -24.21
CA GLU A 19 28.33 -22.56 -22.83
C GLU A 19 27.20 -21.57 -22.72
N HIS A 20 26.10 -21.96 -22.06
CA HIS A 20 24.93 -21.09 -21.85
C HIS A 20 24.96 -20.42 -20.48
N ASP A 21 24.48 -19.16 -20.41
CA ASP A 21 24.22 -18.46 -19.16
C ASP A 21 22.89 -18.90 -18.60
N VAL A 22 21.86 -19.06 -19.46
CA VAL A 22 20.51 -19.49 -19.12
C VAL A 22 20.05 -20.61 -20.06
N ILE A 23 19.44 -21.64 -19.50
CA ILE A 23 18.78 -22.71 -20.24
C ILE A 23 17.31 -22.71 -19.83
N VAL A 24 16.40 -22.66 -20.80
CA VAL A 24 14.96 -22.75 -20.55
C VAL A 24 14.46 -24.10 -21.02
N VAL A 25 13.89 -24.89 -20.09
CA VAL A 25 13.32 -26.21 -20.37
C VAL A 25 11.80 -26.13 -20.19
N GLY A 26 11.05 -26.40 -21.26
CA GLY A 26 9.59 -26.31 -21.18
C GLY A 26 8.88 -26.63 -22.50
N ASN A 27 7.68 -26.09 -22.65
CA ASN A 27 6.81 -26.37 -23.79
C ASN A 27 6.85 -25.24 -24.83
N LEU A 28 6.89 -25.62 -26.09
CA LEU A 28 6.49 -24.78 -27.22
C LEU A 28 5.07 -25.17 -27.66
N THR A 29 4.27 -24.19 -28.04
CA THR A 29 2.88 -24.39 -28.47
C THR A 29 2.60 -23.70 -29.80
N VAL A 30 1.57 -24.16 -30.47
CA VAL A 30 0.94 -23.45 -31.60
C VAL A 30 -0.41 -22.95 -31.12
N ASP A 31 -0.57 -21.65 -31.01
CA ASP A 31 -1.77 -21.03 -30.45
C ASP A 31 -2.64 -20.41 -31.57
N ASP A 32 -3.92 -20.74 -31.55
CA ASP A 32 -4.95 -20.09 -32.36
C ASP A 32 -5.64 -19.05 -31.48
N VAL A 33 -5.42 -17.75 -31.78
CA VAL A 33 -5.87 -16.64 -30.94
C VAL A 33 -7.13 -16.02 -31.49
N VAL A 34 -8.13 -15.83 -30.63
CA VAL A 34 -9.36 -15.07 -30.93
C VAL A 34 -9.31 -13.76 -30.12
N HIS A 35 -9.33 -12.65 -30.85
CA HIS A 35 -9.31 -11.30 -30.26
C HIS A 35 -10.73 -10.84 -29.86
N PRO A 36 -10.87 -9.86 -28.92
CA PRO A 36 -12.19 -9.38 -28.48
C PRO A 36 -13.05 -8.83 -29.62
N ASN A 37 -12.45 -8.28 -30.68
CA ASN A 37 -13.13 -7.78 -31.87
C ASN A 37 -13.59 -8.89 -32.85
N GLY A 38 -13.37 -10.17 -32.51
CA GLY A 38 -13.69 -11.33 -33.34
C GLY A 38 -12.63 -11.67 -34.40
N GLU A 39 -11.57 -10.88 -34.54
CA GLU A 39 -10.45 -11.26 -35.41
C GLU A 39 -9.70 -12.46 -34.86
N THR A 40 -9.13 -13.27 -35.74
CA THR A 40 -8.37 -14.47 -35.38
C THR A 40 -6.93 -14.42 -35.90
N THR A 41 -6.00 -14.84 -35.08
CA THR A 41 -4.60 -15.06 -35.48
C THR A 41 -4.29 -16.54 -35.34
N MET A 42 -4.23 -17.24 -36.47
CA MET A 42 -4.05 -18.69 -36.48
C MET A 42 -2.57 -19.08 -36.49
N ALA A 43 -2.27 -20.23 -35.87
CA ALA A 43 -0.95 -20.85 -35.85
C ALA A 43 0.18 -19.90 -35.34
N SER A 44 -0.12 -19.11 -34.31
CA SER A 44 0.87 -18.27 -33.64
C SER A 44 1.84 -19.12 -32.84
N PRO A 45 3.15 -18.85 -32.89
CA PRO A 45 4.11 -19.49 -32.00
C PRO A 45 3.85 -19.05 -30.55
N GLY A 46 3.76 -20.01 -29.65
CA GLY A 46 3.48 -19.81 -28.23
C GLY A 46 4.25 -20.76 -27.34
N GLY A 47 3.86 -20.81 -26.09
CA GLY A 47 4.45 -21.65 -25.04
C GLY A 47 5.36 -20.89 -24.09
N ASN A 48 5.40 -21.35 -22.84
CA ASN A 48 6.15 -20.73 -21.75
C ASN A 48 7.66 -20.59 -22.06
N THR A 49 8.21 -21.56 -22.77
CA THR A 49 9.63 -21.58 -23.14
C THR A 49 10.03 -20.37 -23.99
N ILE A 50 9.19 -19.96 -24.96
CA ILE A 50 9.54 -18.85 -25.86
C ILE A 50 9.49 -17.51 -25.13
N TYR A 51 8.52 -17.33 -24.21
CA TYR A 51 8.42 -16.12 -23.40
C TYR A 51 9.57 -16.00 -22.40
N ALA A 52 9.90 -17.08 -21.68
CA ALA A 52 11.01 -17.07 -20.73
C ALA A 52 12.37 -16.90 -21.45
N ALA A 53 12.61 -17.61 -22.56
CA ALA A 53 13.85 -17.48 -23.30
C ALA A 53 14.06 -16.08 -23.90
N THR A 54 13.03 -15.48 -24.50
CA THR A 54 13.13 -14.10 -25.01
C THR A 54 13.30 -13.08 -23.87
N GLY A 55 12.66 -13.32 -22.71
CA GLY A 55 12.84 -12.52 -21.49
C GLY A 55 14.28 -12.53 -20.97
N ALA A 56 14.98 -13.67 -21.05
CA ALA A 56 16.38 -13.76 -20.69
C ALA A 56 17.32 -13.16 -21.78
N LEU A 57 17.02 -13.42 -23.04
CA LEU A 57 17.84 -13.03 -24.19
C LEU A 57 18.03 -11.52 -24.33
N ILE A 58 17.00 -10.72 -24.03
CA ILE A 58 17.06 -9.25 -24.13
C ILE A 58 18.10 -8.60 -23.20
N TRP A 59 18.59 -9.34 -22.22
CA TRP A 59 19.66 -8.91 -21.30
C TRP A 59 21.07 -9.16 -21.87
N GLY A 60 21.18 -9.75 -23.06
CA GLY A 60 22.46 -9.97 -23.75
C GLY A 60 23.18 -11.24 -23.29
N LEU A 61 22.47 -12.18 -22.69
CA LEU A 61 23.00 -13.46 -22.23
C LEU A 61 22.92 -14.51 -23.34
N SER A 62 23.77 -15.56 -23.26
CA SER A 62 23.64 -16.75 -24.09
C SER A 62 22.53 -17.66 -23.55
N VAL A 63 21.48 -17.89 -24.35
CA VAL A 63 20.28 -18.62 -23.94
C VAL A 63 20.06 -19.85 -24.82
N GLY A 64 19.94 -21.04 -24.20
CA GLY A 64 19.56 -22.28 -24.83
C GLY A 64 18.13 -22.69 -24.53
N VAL A 65 17.47 -23.33 -25.48
CA VAL A 65 16.07 -23.81 -25.34
C VAL A 65 15.99 -25.32 -25.47
N VAL A 66 15.34 -25.95 -24.51
CA VAL A 66 15.03 -27.39 -24.54
C VAL A 66 13.51 -27.58 -24.58
N ALA A 67 13.03 -28.10 -25.68
CA ALA A 67 11.62 -28.38 -25.88
C ALA A 67 11.41 -29.46 -26.96
N ARG A 68 10.20 -29.99 -27.04
CA ARG A 68 9.79 -30.92 -28.10
C ARG A 68 8.82 -30.24 -29.06
N VAL A 69 9.02 -30.43 -30.35
CA VAL A 69 8.23 -29.79 -31.41
C VAL A 69 7.82 -30.75 -32.49
N GLY A 70 6.59 -30.66 -32.95
CA GLY A 70 6.10 -31.34 -34.15
C GLY A 70 6.43 -30.57 -35.43
N ALA A 71 6.21 -31.21 -36.58
CA ALA A 71 6.47 -30.60 -37.90
C ALA A 71 5.57 -29.41 -38.23
N ASP A 72 4.51 -29.18 -37.48
CA ASP A 72 3.54 -28.10 -37.64
C ASP A 72 3.97 -26.79 -36.94
N PHE A 73 5.07 -26.78 -36.20
CA PHE A 73 5.55 -25.55 -35.55
C PHE A 73 6.05 -24.56 -36.62
N PRO A 74 5.69 -23.24 -36.52
CA PRO A 74 6.02 -22.28 -37.57
C PRO A 74 7.54 -22.09 -37.76
N VAL A 75 8.07 -22.54 -38.88
CA VAL A 75 9.51 -22.46 -39.22
C VAL A 75 10.03 -21.03 -39.14
N ALA A 76 9.28 -20.06 -39.68
CA ALA A 76 9.63 -18.64 -39.63
C ALA A 76 9.77 -18.09 -38.20
N ALA A 77 9.15 -18.71 -37.19
CA ALA A 77 9.34 -18.34 -35.80
C ALA A 77 10.66 -18.89 -35.26
N LEU A 78 11.03 -20.13 -35.60
CA LEU A 78 12.32 -20.73 -35.23
C LEU A 78 13.48 -19.94 -35.83
N ASP A 79 13.37 -19.52 -37.07
CA ASP A 79 14.41 -18.73 -37.74
C ASP A 79 14.59 -17.37 -37.07
N ARG A 80 13.50 -16.67 -36.73
CA ARG A 80 13.59 -15.42 -35.96
C ARG A 80 14.22 -15.57 -34.57
N LEU A 81 13.97 -16.68 -33.88
CA LEU A 81 14.60 -16.98 -32.60
C LEU A 81 16.11 -17.21 -32.77
N ARG A 82 16.51 -17.95 -33.80
CA ARG A 82 17.93 -18.17 -34.15
C ARG A 82 18.64 -16.88 -34.54
N ASP A 83 18.01 -16.08 -35.39
CA ASP A 83 18.53 -14.79 -35.82
C ASP A 83 18.69 -13.80 -34.64
N ALA A 84 17.84 -13.92 -33.62
CA ALA A 84 17.95 -13.16 -32.37
C ALA A 84 19.07 -13.68 -31.43
N GLY A 85 19.72 -14.81 -31.76
CA GLY A 85 20.80 -15.39 -30.99
C GLY A 85 20.41 -16.50 -30.00
N LEU A 86 19.16 -17.01 -30.10
CA LEU A 86 18.73 -18.14 -29.27
C LEU A 86 19.28 -19.46 -29.78
N ASP A 87 19.93 -20.27 -28.91
CA ASP A 87 20.35 -21.60 -29.27
C ASP A 87 19.18 -22.58 -29.22
N THR A 88 18.80 -23.08 -30.39
CA THR A 88 17.72 -24.05 -30.58
C THR A 88 18.22 -25.51 -30.68
N GLY A 89 19.47 -25.78 -30.37
CA GLY A 89 20.09 -27.12 -30.44
C GLY A 89 19.46 -28.14 -29.47
N GLY A 90 18.73 -27.68 -28.47
CA GLY A 90 17.96 -28.52 -27.54
C GLY A 90 16.53 -28.84 -28.01
N LEU A 91 16.11 -28.38 -29.20
CA LEU A 91 14.80 -28.76 -29.75
C LEU A 91 14.85 -30.19 -30.26
N ARG A 92 13.86 -31.01 -29.87
CA ARG A 92 13.70 -32.38 -30.29
C ARG A 92 12.44 -32.54 -31.13
N PRO A 93 12.56 -33.11 -32.36
CA PRO A 93 11.41 -33.43 -33.17
C PRO A 93 10.60 -34.56 -32.54
N ILE A 94 9.29 -34.47 -32.64
CA ILE A 94 8.35 -35.52 -32.23
C ILE A 94 7.46 -35.93 -33.39
N GLU A 95 6.96 -37.17 -33.35
CA GLU A 95 5.91 -37.64 -34.26
C GLU A 95 4.58 -36.93 -33.91
N GLY A 96 3.87 -36.48 -34.93
CA GLY A 96 2.60 -35.77 -34.78
C GLY A 96 2.76 -34.25 -34.45
N PRO A 97 1.65 -33.58 -34.11
CA PRO A 97 1.63 -32.13 -33.95
C PRO A 97 2.26 -31.67 -32.62
N THR A 98 2.75 -30.43 -32.64
CA THR A 98 3.08 -29.64 -31.44
C THR A 98 1.80 -29.44 -30.59
N VAL A 99 1.96 -29.18 -29.29
CA VAL A 99 0.83 -28.79 -28.42
C VAL A 99 0.10 -27.60 -29.04
N ARG A 100 -1.21 -27.71 -29.18
CA ARG A 100 -2.04 -26.68 -29.81
C ARG A 100 -3.20 -26.28 -28.92
N ASN A 101 -3.42 -24.95 -28.83
CA ASN A 101 -4.46 -24.36 -27.99
C ASN A 101 -5.29 -23.33 -28.76
N TRP A 102 -6.53 -23.09 -28.30
CA TRP A 102 -7.24 -21.84 -28.51
C TRP A 102 -6.98 -20.91 -27.33
N VAL A 103 -6.68 -19.64 -27.63
CA VAL A 103 -6.57 -18.56 -26.65
C VAL A 103 -7.63 -17.52 -27.00
N ILE A 104 -8.66 -17.41 -26.17
CA ILE A 104 -9.81 -16.55 -26.41
C ILE A 104 -9.74 -15.37 -25.44
N TYR A 105 -9.66 -14.15 -25.99
CA TYR A 105 -9.70 -12.91 -25.22
C TYR A 105 -11.13 -12.38 -25.16
N GLU A 106 -11.61 -12.12 -23.96
CA GLU A 106 -12.91 -11.52 -23.68
C GLU A 106 -12.83 -9.98 -23.70
N HIS A 107 -13.97 -9.28 -23.85
CA HIS A 107 -14.03 -7.82 -23.85
C HIS A 107 -13.62 -7.17 -22.52
N ASP A 108 -13.77 -7.89 -21.40
CA ASP A 108 -13.39 -7.47 -20.05
C ASP A 108 -11.91 -7.72 -19.72
N GLY A 109 -11.13 -8.20 -20.71
CA GLY A 109 -9.73 -8.56 -20.54
C GLY A 109 -9.51 -9.98 -19.99
N HIS A 110 -10.58 -10.72 -19.67
CA HIS A 110 -10.47 -12.13 -19.30
C HIS A 110 -9.95 -12.96 -20.47
N ARG A 111 -9.29 -14.06 -20.15
CA ARG A 111 -8.64 -14.94 -21.12
C ARG A 111 -8.97 -16.38 -20.82
N SER A 112 -9.57 -17.07 -21.80
CA SER A 112 -9.91 -18.49 -21.74
C SER A 112 -8.94 -19.31 -22.57
N TRP A 113 -8.47 -20.44 -22.01
CA TRP A 113 -7.65 -21.44 -22.69
C TRP A 113 -8.43 -22.67 -22.99
N VAL A 114 -8.41 -23.10 -24.26
CA VAL A 114 -9.03 -24.36 -24.68
C VAL A 114 -7.96 -25.25 -25.30
N TYR A 115 -7.57 -26.28 -24.56
CA TYR A 115 -6.58 -27.25 -25.03
C TYR A 115 -7.16 -28.09 -26.16
N ARG A 116 -6.54 -28.03 -27.34
CA ARG A 116 -6.85 -28.89 -28.49
C ARG A 116 -6.07 -30.20 -28.43
N THR A 117 -4.95 -30.23 -27.75
CA THR A 117 -4.13 -31.41 -27.53
C THR A 117 -4.62 -32.16 -26.30
N PRO A 118 -5.00 -33.46 -26.41
CA PRO A 118 -5.44 -34.28 -25.29
C PRO A 118 -4.41 -34.33 -24.13
N PRO A 119 -4.85 -34.52 -22.88
CA PRO A 119 -3.95 -34.55 -21.71
C PRO A 119 -2.83 -35.59 -21.83
N GLU A 120 -3.14 -36.78 -22.32
CA GLU A 120 -2.17 -37.87 -22.50
C GLU A 120 -1.06 -37.44 -23.48
N ARG A 121 -1.45 -36.81 -24.58
CA ARG A 121 -0.48 -36.32 -25.57
C ARG A 121 0.38 -35.18 -25.02
N ARG A 122 -0.17 -34.32 -24.17
CA ARG A 122 0.61 -33.25 -23.50
C ARG A 122 1.70 -33.82 -22.59
N LEU A 123 1.44 -34.94 -21.93
CA LEU A 123 2.45 -35.67 -21.15
C LEU A 123 3.55 -36.26 -22.04
N GLU A 124 3.18 -36.86 -23.15
CA GLU A 124 4.16 -37.47 -24.10
C GLU A 124 5.09 -36.43 -24.75
N VAL A 125 4.57 -35.23 -25.04
CA VAL A 125 5.36 -34.16 -25.69
C VAL A 125 6.12 -33.28 -24.70
N ALA A 126 5.96 -33.46 -23.39
CA ALA A 126 6.75 -32.75 -22.40
C ALA A 126 8.23 -33.17 -22.53
N PRO A 127 9.19 -32.23 -22.38
CA PRO A 127 10.59 -32.55 -22.43
C PRO A 127 11.01 -33.50 -21.31
N SER A 128 12.02 -34.31 -21.61
CA SER A 128 12.60 -35.28 -20.68
C SER A 128 14.08 -34.97 -20.40
N PRO A 129 14.67 -35.55 -19.37
CA PRO A 129 16.10 -35.36 -19.06
C PRO A 129 17.05 -35.62 -20.24
N GLY A 130 16.73 -36.58 -21.10
CA GLY A 130 17.51 -36.93 -22.28
C GLY A 130 17.48 -35.88 -23.40
N ASP A 131 16.60 -34.92 -23.35
CA ASP A 131 16.50 -33.86 -24.35
C ASP A 131 17.49 -32.72 -24.07
N ILE A 132 18.02 -32.61 -22.85
CA ILE A 132 19.06 -31.63 -22.49
C ILE A 132 20.37 -32.04 -23.18
N PRO A 133 20.93 -31.22 -24.09
CA PRO A 133 22.16 -31.57 -24.78
C PRO A 133 23.33 -31.71 -23.81
N ALA A 134 24.21 -32.67 -24.11
CA ALA A 134 25.41 -32.90 -23.31
C ALA A 134 26.30 -31.64 -23.26
N GLY A 135 26.78 -31.30 -22.06
CA GLY A 135 27.64 -30.14 -21.82
C GLY A 135 26.90 -28.80 -21.62
N TRP A 136 25.57 -28.73 -21.83
CA TRP A 136 24.83 -27.49 -21.60
C TRP A 136 24.76 -27.08 -20.13
N THR A 137 24.78 -28.05 -19.23
CA THR A 137 24.76 -27.83 -17.78
C THR A 137 26.14 -27.79 -17.14
N ASP A 138 27.20 -27.79 -17.91
CA ASP A 138 28.58 -27.67 -17.43
C ASP A 138 28.85 -26.21 -16.98
N LEU A 139 29.88 -26.04 -16.11
CA LEU A 139 30.27 -24.71 -15.65
C LEU A 139 30.84 -23.87 -16.81
N LYS A 140 30.42 -22.62 -16.89
CA LYS A 140 30.95 -21.60 -17.79
C LYS A 140 31.90 -20.69 -16.98
N GLN A 141 33.20 -20.73 -17.26
CA GLN A 141 34.18 -19.89 -16.53
C GLN A 141 33.98 -19.94 -15.00
N ASP A 142 33.82 -21.14 -14.44
CA ASP A 142 33.52 -21.42 -13.02
C ASP A 142 32.13 -20.96 -12.52
N ARG A 143 31.25 -20.49 -13.42
CA ARG A 143 29.86 -20.18 -13.09
C ARG A 143 28.91 -21.30 -13.51
N ALA A 144 27.97 -21.61 -12.63
CA ALA A 144 26.90 -22.55 -12.94
C ALA A 144 25.85 -21.86 -13.84
N PRO A 145 25.36 -22.52 -14.91
CA PRO A 145 24.25 -21.99 -15.68
C PRO A 145 22.98 -21.97 -14.85
N VAL A 146 22.08 -21.03 -15.15
CA VAL A 146 20.71 -21.03 -14.60
C VAL A 146 19.83 -21.87 -15.51
N VAL A 147 19.19 -22.90 -14.97
CA VAL A 147 18.21 -23.73 -15.67
C VAL A 147 16.82 -23.37 -15.17
N HIS A 148 16.04 -22.70 -16.00
CA HIS A 148 14.63 -22.43 -15.72
C HIS A 148 13.79 -23.61 -16.22
N VAL A 149 13.17 -24.32 -15.29
CA VAL A 149 12.16 -25.35 -15.57
C VAL A 149 10.80 -24.66 -15.60
N ALA A 150 10.32 -24.40 -16.82
CA ALA A 150 9.05 -23.71 -17.03
C ALA A 150 7.87 -24.63 -16.75
N ALA A 151 6.67 -24.04 -16.64
CA ALA A 151 5.42 -24.76 -16.34
C ALA A 151 5.21 -25.99 -17.24
N MET A 152 5.16 -27.18 -16.65
CA MET A 152 4.97 -28.47 -17.33
C MET A 152 4.34 -29.48 -16.37
N PRO A 153 3.89 -30.67 -16.87
CA PRO A 153 3.37 -31.73 -16.01
C PRO A 153 4.36 -32.11 -14.89
N LEU A 154 3.86 -32.28 -13.66
CA LEU A 154 4.67 -32.46 -12.43
C LEU A 154 5.71 -33.57 -12.55
N GLY A 155 5.33 -34.73 -13.13
CA GLY A 155 6.26 -35.86 -13.33
C GLY A 155 7.41 -35.53 -14.28
N ALA A 156 7.18 -34.75 -15.33
CA ALA A 156 8.22 -34.29 -16.25
C ALA A 156 9.17 -33.30 -15.55
N ALA A 157 8.62 -32.32 -14.83
CA ALA A 157 9.41 -31.38 -14.03
C ALA A 157 10.27 -32.11 -12.99
N ALA A 158 9.70 -33.08 -12.28
CA ALA A 158 10.43 -33.89 -11.29
C ALA A 158 11.57 -34.69 -11.92
N GLY A 159 11.36 -35.25 -13.13
CA GLY A 159 12.42 -35.93 -13.89
C GLY A 159 13.57 -35.00 -14.27
N ILE A 160 13.26 -33.81 -14.80
CA ILE A 160 14.27 -32.80 -15.17
C ILE A 160 15.05 -32.34 -13.92
N VAL A 161 14.36 -31.95 -12.82
CA VAL A 161 15.00 -31.53 -11.56
C VAL A 161 15.87 -32.66 -10.99
N GLY A 162 15.36 -33.91 -11.03
CA GLY A 162 16.14 -35.09 -10.62
C GLY A 162 17.44 -35.24 -11.36
N HIS A 163 17.43 -35.06 -12.67
CA HIS A 163 18.62 -35.12 -13.53
C HIS A 163 19.58 -33.95 -13.24
N LEU A 164 19.09 -32.74 -13.03
CA LEU A 164 19.91 -31.57 -12.72
C LEU A 164 20.53 -31.63 -11.31
N ARG A 165 19.98 -32.44 -10.42
CA ARG A 165 20.51 -32.67 -9.05
C ARG A 165 21.33 -33.94 -8.90
N ALA A 166 21.57 -34.69 -9.99
CA ALA A 166 22.46 -35.83 -9.96
C ALA A 166 23.92 -35.41 -9.67
N GLU A 167 24.72 -36.33 -9.11
CA GLU A 167 26.11 -36.08 -8.72
C GLU A 167 26.93 -35.40 -9.83
N GLY A 168 27.71 -34.39 -9.46
CA GLY A 168 28.61 -33.65 -10.36
C GLY A 168 27.96 -32.54 -11.19
N ARG A 169 26.64 -32.37 -11.14
CA ARG A 169 25.94 -31.28 -11.86
C ARG A 169 25.77 -30.05 -10.97
N ARG A 170 26.19 -28.91 -11.49
CA ARG A 170 26.12 -27.63 -10.78
C ARG A 170 25.31 -26.62 -11.62
N ALA A 171 24.01 -26.66 -11.51
CA ALA A 171 23.13 -25.66 -12.12
C ALA A 171 22.30 -24.97 -11.04
N VAL A 172 22.07 -23.68 -11.20
CA VAL A 172 21.03 -22.96 -10.43
C VAL A 172 19.68 -23.27 -11.08
N VAL A 173 18.78 -23.91 -10.35
CA VAL A 173 17.48 -24.37 -10.88
C VAL A 173 16.36 -23.49 -10.36
N THR A 174 15.64 -22.86 -11.28
CA THR A 174 14.37 -22.17 -10.99
C THR A 174 13.21 -22.99 -11.53
N LEU A 175 12.09 -23.07 -10.80
CA LEU A 175 10.95 -23.91 -11.13
C LEU A 175 9.66 -23.10 -11.10
N ASP A 176 8.97 -23.05 -12.24
CA ASP A 176 7.62 -22.51 -12.35
C ASP A 176 6.53 -23.58 -12.12
N THR A 177 5.33 -23.16 -11.76
CA THR A 177 4.18 -24.04 -11.52
C THR A 177 3.31 -24.19 -12.76
N HIS A 178 2.43 -25.19 -12.74
CA HIS A 178 1.43 -25.45 -13.78
C HIS A 178 0.05 -25.58 -13.13
N GLU A 179 -0.98 -25.09 -13.77
CA GLU A 179 -2.37 -25.10 -13.27
C GLU A 179 -2.91 -26.49 -12.89
N ALA A 180 -2.35 -27.55 -13.46
CA ALA A 180 -2.74 -28.93 -13.18
C ALA A 180 -2.02 -29.57 -11.97
N TRP A 181 -1.23 -28.81 -11.18
CA TRP A 181 -0.49 -29.34 -10.02
C TRP A 181 -1.28 -29.45 -8.71
N PRO A 182 -2.45 -28.84 -8.50
CA PRO A 182 -3.13 -28.82 -7.20
C PRO A 182 -3.42 -30.21 -6.60
N ALA A 183 -3.51 -31.25 -7.43
CA ALA A 183 -3.81 -32.60 -6.98
C ALA A 183 -2.68 -33.30 -6.19
N GLY A 184 -1.49 -32.71 -6.11
CA GLY A 184 -0.31 -33.32 -5.50
C GLY A 184 0.48 -32.37 -4.59
N ARG A 185 -0.15 -31.74 -3.57
CA ARG A 185 0.52 -30.77 -2.68
C ARG A 185 1.86 -31.30 -2.15
N ASP A 186 1.89 -32.52 -1.61
CA ASP A 186 3.09 -33.09 -1.00
C ASP A 186 4.19 -33.35 -2.04
N ASP A 187 3.83 -33.79 -3.25
CA ASP A 187 4.76 -34.00 -4.35
C ASP A 187 5.31 -32.66 -4.87
N VAL A 188 4.46 -31.62 -4.93
CA VAL A 188 4.89 -30.25 -5.28
C VAL A 188 5.89 -29.72 -4.26
N LEU A 189 5.61 -29.85 -2.97
CA LEU A 189 6.51 -29.41 -1.90
C LEU A 189 7.82 -30.20 -1.90
N ALA A 190 7.75 -31.52 -2.13
CA ALA A 190 8.95 -32.35 -2.27
C ALA A 190 9.82 -31.93 -3.45
N LEU A 191 9.21 -31.49 -4.56
CA LEU A 191 9.93 -30.97 -5.73
C LEU A 191 10.48 -29.55 -5.45
N ALA A 192 9.69 -28.67 -4.85
CA ALA A 192 10.09 -27.31 -4.51
C ALA A 192 11.31 -27.25 -3.58
N ARG A 193 11.44 -28.19 -2.65
CA ARG A 193 12.63 -28.32 -1.78
C ARG A 193 13.91 -28.69 -2.53
N ARG A 194 13.81 -29.16 -3.78
CA ARG A 194 14.95 -29.64 -4.59
C ARG A 194 15.45 -28.62 -5.61
N VAL A 195 14.83 -27.44 -5.67
CA VAL A 195 15.23 -26.35 -6.57
C VAL A 195 15.85 -25.20 -5.77
N ASP A 196 16.59 -24.32 -6.42
CA ASP A 196 17.18 -23.16 -5.74
C ASP A 196 16.14 -22.04 -5.56
N VAL A 197 15.23 -21.87 -6.55
CA VAL A 197 14.15 -20.87 -6.49
C VAL A 197 12.86 -21.47 -7.02
N PHE A 198 11.83 -21.51 -6.19
CA PHE A 198 10.48 -21.88 -6.57
C PHE A 198 9.69 -20.62 -6.97
N VAL A 199 9.08 -20.61 -8.19
CA VAL A 199 8.53 -19.38 -8.80
C VAL A 199 7.04 -19.54 -9.18
N PRO A 200 6.15 -19.85 -8.23
CA PRO A 200 4.72 -20.02 -8.53
C PRO A 200 4.03 -18.71 -8.89
N SER A 201 2.88 -18.81 -9.59
CA SER A 201 1.90 -17.73 -9.62
C SER A 201 1.01 -17.78 -8.37
N HIS A 202 0.47 -16.62 -7.96
CA HIS A 202 -0.42 -16.49 -6.82
C HIS A 202 -1.61 -17.46 -6.87
N GLY A 203 -2.33 -17.51 -8.02
CA GLY A 203 -3.50 -18.37 -8.16
C GLY A 203 -3.17 -19.87 -8.13
N GLU A 204 -2.07 -20.28 -8.76
CA GLU A 204 -1.61 -21.68 -8.72
C GLU A 204 -1.16 -22.08 -7.32
N LEU A 205 -0.45 -21.19 -6.62
CA LEU A 205 -0.02 -21.41 -5.25
C LEU A 205 -1.21 -21.52 -4.29
N ALA A 206 -2.22 -20.65 -4.45
CA ALA A 206 -3.46 -20.71 -3.71
C ALA A 206 -4.20 -22.04 -3.93
N ALA A 207 -4.25 -22.53 -5.17
CA ALA A 207 -4.84 -23.83 -5.49
C ALA A 207 -4.07 -25.01 -4.88
N ILE A 208 -2.73 -24.96 -4.84
CA ILE A 208 -1.87 -25.99 -4.24
C ILE A 208 -2.03 -26.02 -2.72
N LEU A 209 -2.07 -24.87 -2.05
CA LEU A 209 -2.09 -24.76 -0.59
C LEU A 209 -3.49 -24.73 0.01
N GLY A 210 -4.54 -24.45 -0.81
CA GLY A 210 -5.93 -24.40 -0.38
C GLY A 210 -6.36 -23.11 0.32
N TYR A 211 -5.57 -22.03 0.20
CA TYR A 211 -5.92 -20.70 0.73
C TYR A 211 -5.25 -19.58 -0.09
N ASP A 212 -5.84 -18.38 -0.07
CA ASP A 212 -5.47 -17.22 -0.88
C ASP A 212 -4.73 -16.16 -0.05
N ASP A 213 -3.48 -16.50 0.38
CA ASP A 213 -2.60 -15.60 1.11
C ASP A 213 -1.15 -15.90 0.74
N SER A 214 -0.60 -15.13 -0.20
CA SER A 214 0.77 -15.33 -0.70
C SER A 214 1.85 -15.02 0.35
N GLU A 215 1.60 -14.14 1.31
CA GLU A 215 2.58 -13.83 2.36
C GLU A 215 2.68 -14.96 3.37
N ARG A 216 1.53 -15.48 3.80
CA ARG A 216 1.45 -16.69 4.60
C ARG A 216 2.09 -17.88 3.87
N ALA A 217 1.79 -18.01 2.57
CA ALA A 217 2.36 -19.07 1.73
C ALA A 217 3.89 -18.99 1.66
N CYS A 218 4.47 -17.82 1.50
CA CYS A 218 5.92 -17.62 1.55
C CYS A 218 6.52 -18.11 2.87
N ARG A 219 5.90 -17.77 3.99
CA ARG A 219 6.35 -18.20 5.32
C ARG A 219 6.24 -19.71 5.52
N GLU A 220 5.12 -20.30 5.10
CA GLU A 220 4.87 -21.73 5.20
C GLU A 220 5.89 -22.53 4.35
N LEU A 221 6.11 -22.13 3.10
CA LEU A 221 7.09 -22.77 2.21
C LEU A 221 8.52 -22.70 2.77
N GLN A 222 8.89 -21.58 3.39
CA GLN A 222 10.19 -21.45 4.07
C GLN A 222 10.29 -22.39 5.28
N ALA A 223 9.25 -22.47 6.10
CA ALA A 223 9.19 -23.39 7.24
C ALA A 223 9.25 -24.87 6.80
N GLU A 224 8.70 -25.17 5.62
CA GLU A 224 8.75 -26.48 4.97
C GLU A 224 10.10 -26.78 4.28
N GLY A 225 11.08 -25.86 4.34
CA GLY A 225 12.43 -26.05 3.84
C GLY A 225 12.62 -25.78 2.34
N VAL A 226 11.74 -25.02 1.70
CA VAL A 226 11.96 -24.53 0.32
C VAL A 226 13.06 -23.47 0.35
N PRO A 227 14.16 -23.58 -0.44
CA PRO A 227 15.34 -22.72 -0.32
C PRO A 227 15.06 -21.24 -0.59
N ALA A 228 14.28 -20.92 -1.62
CA ALA A 228 13.82 -19.58 -1.92
C ALA A 228 12.52 -19.61 -2.71
N VAL A 229 11.66 -18.60 -2.52
CA VAL A 229 10.36 -18.50 -3.17
C VAL A 229 10.19 -17.13 -3.80
N VAL A 230 9.69 -17.10 -5.04
CA VAL A 230 9.28 -15.86 -5.72
C VAL A 230 7.85 -16.03 -6.23
N VAL A 231 6.87 -15.49 -5.53
CA VAL A 231 5.46 -15.57 -5.94
C VAL A 231 5.13 -14.44 -6.90
N LYS A 232 4.65 -14.78 -8.11
CA LYS A 232 4.16 -13.82 -9.11
C LYS A 232 2.71 -13.43 -8.75
N CYS A 233 2.49 -12.16 -8.39
CA CYS A 233 1.20 -11.66 -7.88
C CYS A 233 0.43 -10.77 -8.90
N GLY A 234 0.72 -10.88 -10.20
CA GLY A 234 0.06 -10.12 -11.26
C GLY A 234 0.20 -8.61 -11.07
N GLU A 235 -0.92 -7.91 -11.01
CA GLU A 235 -0.98 -6.45 -10.80
C GLU A 235 -0.42 -5.99 -9.44
N LYS A 236 -0.32 -6.90 -8.46
CA LYS A 236 0.30 -6.64 -7.14
C LYS A 236 1.82 -6.87 -7.14
N GLY A 237 2.42 -7.13 -8.32
CA GLY A 237 3.86 -7.32 -8.49
C GLY A 237 4.34 -8.73 -8.12
N ALA A 238 5.34 -8.86 -7.25
CA ALA A 238 5.86 -10.15 -6.80
C ALA A 238 6.28 -10.12 -5.33
N LEU A 239 6.33 -11.31 -4.70
CA LEU A 239 6.88 -11.51 -3.36
C LEU A 239 8.14 -12.37 -3.45
N VAL A 240 9.21 -11.94 -2.79
CA VAL A 240 10.48 -12.66 -2.72
C VAL A 240 10.71 -13.08 -1.28
N SER A 241 10.92 -14.37 -1.03
CA SER A 241 11.18 -14.91 0.30
C SER A 241 12.43 -15.79 0.31
N THR A 242 13.30 -15.55 1.29
CA THR A 242 14.54 -16.30 1.53
C THR A 242 14.64 -16.69 3.00
N PRO A 243 15.34 -17.79 3.35
CA PRO A 243 15.49 -18.20 4.74
C PRO A 243 16.09 -17.11 5.61
N GLY A 244 15.48 -16.89 6.79
CA GLY A 244 15.99 -16.00 7.81
C GLY A 244 15.67 -14.51 7.61
N GLY A 245 15.07 -14.13 6.48
CA GLY A 245 14.64 -12.75 6.21
C GLY A 245 13.12 -12.61 6.09
N PRO A 246 12.57 -11.40 6.27
CA PRO A 246 11.18 -11.13 5.93
C PRO A 246 11.00 -11.20 4.41
N PRO A 247 9.81 -11.59 3.91
CA PRO A 247 9.50 -11.49 2.49
C PRO A 247 9.64 -10.04 2.00
N VAL A 248 10.06 -9.89 0.74
CA VAL A 248 10.23 -8.57 0.09
C VAL A 248 9.22 -8.45 -1.04
N ARG A 249 8.42 -7.40 -1.04
CA ARG A 249 7.49 -7.08 -2.12
C ARG A 249 8.20 -6.30 -3.22
N ILE A 250 8.08 -6.78 -4.44
CA ILE A 250 8.52 -6.07 -5.66
C ILE A 250 7.29 -5.42 -6.27
N ALA A 251 7.33 -4.11 -6.44
CA ALA A 251 6.24 -3.35 -7.04
C ALA A 251 5.99 -3.81 -8.50
N PRO A 252 4.73 -3.77 -8.97
CA PRO A 252 4.43 -3.99 -10.38
C PRO A 252 5.06 -2.89 -11.25
N PRO A 253 5.37 -3.15 -12.53
CA PRO A 253 5.78 -2.11 -13.45
C PRO A 253 4.62 -1.17 -13.77
N ASP A 254 4.89 0.14 -13.80
CA ASP A 254 3.92 1.16 -14.22
C ASP A 254 3.85 1.23 -15.75
N VAL A 255 2.98 0.41 -16.34
CA VAL A 255 2.83 0.30 -17.79
C VAL A 255 1.38 0.01 -18.18
N ALA A 256 0.94 0.56 -19.33
CA ALA A 256 -0.33 0.19 -19.92
C ALA A 256 -0.30 -1.27 -20.41
N VAL A 257 -1.26 -2.08 -19.99
CA VAL A 257 -1.37 -3.49 -20.36
C VAL A 257 -2.14 -3.62 -21.66
N LEU A 258 -1.46 -4.08 -22.73
CA LEU A 258 -2.10 -4.45 -24.00
C LEU A 258 -2.37 -5.96 -24.07
N ASP A 259 -1.45 -6.78 -23.58
CA ASP A 259 -1.54 -8.23 -23.58
C ASP A 259 -0.74 -8.83 -22.43
N ALA A 260 -1.41 -9.45 -21.49
CA ALA A 260 -0.80 -10.08 -20.31
C ALA A 260 -0.28 -11.51 -20.57
N THR A 261 -0.48 -12.07 -21.79
CA THR A 261 -0.07 -13.44 -22.12
C THR A 261 1.43 -13.61 -21.98
N GLY A 262 1.87 -14.63 -21.25
CA GLY A 262 3.27 -14.96 -21.04
C GLY A 262 4.04 -13.91 -20.22
N ALA A 263 3.38 -12.97 -19.54
CA ALA A 263 4.07 -12.02 -18.66
C ALA A 263 4.76 -12.73 -17.49
N GLY A 264 4.13 -13.75 -16.92
CA GLY A 264 4.71 -14.60 -15.87
C GLY A 264 5.96 -15.34 -16.36
N ASP A 265 5.91 -15.95 -17.54
CA ASP A 265 7.07 -16.64 -18.14
C ASP A 265 8.18 -15.64 -18.47
N THR A 266 7.81 -14.46 -19.00
CA THR A 266 8.76 -13.38 -19.29
C THR A 266 9.43 -12.86 -18.02
N PHE A 267 8.69 -12.77 -16.91
CA PHE A 267 9.25 -12.50 -15.58
C PHE A 267 10.29 -13.54 -15.20
N CYS A 268 9.98 -14.83 -15.37
CA CYS A 268 10.91 -15.93 -15.08
C CYS A 268 12.19 -15.82 -15.91
N GLY A 269 12.09 -15.40 -17.17
CA GLY A 269 13.27 -15.15 -18.02
C GLY A 269 14.14 -14.01 -17.50
N GLY A 270 13.55 -12.89 -17.10
CA GLY A 270 14.26 -11.77 -16.50
C GLY A 270 14.90 -12.13 -15.14
N LEU A 271 14.19 -12.89 -14.30
CA LEU A 271 14.67 -13.44 -13.03
C LEU A 271 15.91 -14.34 -13.27
N ALA A 272 15.80 -15.28 -14.21
CA ALA A 272 16.91 -16.17 -14.56
C ALA A 272 18.14 -15.39 -15.07
N ALA A 273 17.92 -14.32 -15.84
CA ALA A 273 18.98 -13.44 -16.30
C ALA A 273 19.69 -12.72 -15.14
N GLY A 274 18.96 -12.26 -14.13
CA GLY A 274 19.55 -11.66 -12.93
C GLY A 274 20.39 -12.66 -12.14
N LEU A 275 19.86 -13.86 -11.92
CA LEU A 275 20.58 -14.94 -11.24
C LEU A 275 21.86 -15.34 -12.00
N ALA A 276 21.82 -15.46 -13.33
CA ALA A 276 22.97 -15.74 -14.16
C ALA A 276 24.03 -14.62 -14.11
N ALA A 277 23.61 -13.38 -13.89
CA ALA A 277 24.53 -12.26 -13.64
C ALA A 277 25.15 -12.27 -12.22
N GLY A 278 24.71 -13.17 -11.33
CA GLY A 278 25.18 -13.27 -9.95
C GLY A 278 24.54 -12.25 -9.00
N GLU A 279 23.38 -11.72 -9.36
CA GLU A 279 22.65 -10.75 -8.54
C GLU A 279 21.93 -11.41 -7.37
N SER A 280 21.62 -10.62 -6.35
CA SER A 280 20.73 -11.09 -5.26
C SER A 280 19.35 -11.45 -5.81
N LEU A 281 18.65 -12.37 -5.14
CA LEU A 281 17.31 -12.80 -5.57
C LEU A 281 16.33 -11.62 -5.69
N VAL A 282 16.42 -10.63 -4.80
CA VAL A 282 15.59 -9.41 -4.85
C VAL A 282 15.86 -8.62 -6.14
N VAL A 283 17.11 -8.37 -6.47
CA VAL A 283 17.51 -7.64 -7.71
C VAL A 283 17.13 -8.45 -8.96
N ALA A 284 17.31 -9.76 -8.92
CA ALA A 284 16.90 -10.66 -10.01
C ALA A 284 15.37 -10.62 -10.22
N ALA A 285 14.57 -10.59 -9.14
CA ALA A 285 13.12 -10.45 -9.22
C ALA A 285 12.67 -9.06 -9.73
N GLN A 286 13.37 -7.98 -9.34
CA GLN A 286 13.15 -6.64 -9.90
C GLN A 286 13.42 -6.61 -11.41
N ARG A 287 14.48 -7.32 -11.87
CA ARG A 287 14.76 -7.51 -13.29
C ARG A 287 13.64 -8.29 -13.97
N GLY A 288 13.12 -9.35 -13.33
CA GLY A 288 11.97 -10.11 -13.78
C GLY A 288 10.73 -9.21 -13.98
N ALA A 289 10.39 -8.38 -12.99
CA ALA A 289 9.26 -7.46 -13.05
C ALA A 289 9.42 -6.41 -14.17
N ALA A 290 10.62 -5.83 -14.34
CA ALA A 290 10.91 -4.88 -15.42
C ALA A 290 10.77 -5.54 -16.80
N THR A 291 11.21 -6.81 -16.94
CA THR A 291 11.12 -7.59 -18.17
C THR A 291 9.66 -7.89 -18.52
N ALA A 292 8.87 -8.32 -17.54
CA ALA A 292 7.43 -8.52 -17.69
C ALA A 292 6.72 -7.23 -18.13
N GLY A 293 7.03 -6.10 -17.50
CA GLY A 293 6.48 -4.80 -17.89
C GLY A 293 6.77 -4.41 -19.34
N ALA A 294 7.98 -4.66 -19.82
CA ALA A 294 8.31 -4.44 -21.24
C ALA A 294 7.50 -5.34 -22.19
N ALA A 295 7.11 -6.52 -21.74
CA ALA A 295 6.28 -7.44 -22.51
C ALA A 295 4.80 -7.01 -22.53
N LEU A 296 4.25 -6.46 -21.46
CA LEU A 296 2.84 -6.07 -21.33
C LEU A 296 2.38 -5.05 -22.38
N GLY A 297 3.26 -4.18 -22.87
CA GLY A 297 2.97 -3.15 -23.84
C GLY A 297 2.92 -3.60 -25.33
N ALA A 298 2.82 -4.90 -25.63
CA ALA A 298 2.71 -5.44 -26.99
C ALA A 298 2.13 -6.85 -26.98
N SER A 299 1.62 -7.33 -28.13
CA SER A 299 1.06 -8.68 -28.29
C SER A 299 2.03 -9.68 -28.92
N GLY A 300 1.81 -10.97 -28.60
CA GLY A 300 2.46 -12.13 -29.19
C GLY A 300 3.79 -12.51 -28.56
N SER A 301 4.18 -13.77 -28.70
CA SER A 301 5.32 -14.38 -28.01
C SER A 301 6.70 -13.80 -28.38
N LEU A 302 6.83 -13.23 -29.59
CA LEU A 302 8.08 -12.62 -30.08
C LEU A 302 8.12 -11.08 -29.90
N ARG A 303 7.20 -10.51 -29.11
CA ARG A 303 7.03 -9.07 -28.95
C ARG A 303 8.28 -8.34 -28.45
N LEU A 304 9.03 -8.94 -27.56
CA LEU A 304 10.28 -8.36 -27.04
C LEU A 304 11.36 -8.26 -28.12
N LEU A 305 11.40 -9.21 -29.06
CA LEU A 305 12.37 -9.21 -30.18
C LEU A 305 11.96 -8.28 -31.33
N ARG A 306 10.67 -7.99 -31.46
CA ARG A 306 10.11 -7.12 -32.53
C ARG A 306 10.21 -5.64 -32.21
N ARG A 307 10.27 -5.24 -30.95
CA ARG A 307 10.30 -3.83 -30.53
C ARG A 307 11.72 -3.29 -30.51
N ALA A 308 12.06 -2.49 -31.51
CA ALA A 308 13.36 -1.84 -31.57
C ALA A 308 13.67 -1.04 -30.30
N GLY A 309 14.87 -1.21 -29.75
CA GLY A 309 15.37 -0.47 -28.59
C GLY A 309 14.77 -0.88 -27.22
N VAL A 310 13.88 -1.88 -27.13
CA VAL A 310 13.34 -2.35 -25.81
C VAL A 310 14.47 -2.87 -24.93
N ALA A 311 15.31 -3.75 -25.46
CA ALA A 311 16.45 -4.32 -24.74
C ALA A 311 17.44 -3.24 -24.27
N GLU A 312 17.70 -2.24 -25.13
CA GLU A 312 18.60 -1.13 -24.80
C GLU A 312 18.01 -0.24 -23.70
N ARG A 313 16.72 0.12 -23.80
CA ARG A 313 16.03 0.91 -22.76
C ARG A 313 16.01 0.19 -21.42
N LEU A 314 15.68 -1.09 -21.39
CA LEU A 314 15.69 -1.88 -20.15
C LEU A 314 17.07 -1.91 -19.51
N ARG A 315 18.11 -2.20 -20.30
CA ARG A 315 19.49 -2.22 -19.81
C ARG A 315 19.96 -0.84 -19.34
N SER A 316 19.56 0.23 -20.03
CA SER A 316 19.85 1.60 -19.63
C SER A 316 19.12 1.99 -18.32
N CYS A 317 17.83 1.69 -18.18
CA CYS A 317 17.09 1.90 -16.93
C CYS A 317 17.73 1.14 -15.77
N TYR A 318 18.10 -0.11 -16.00
CA TYR A 318 18.80 -0.94 -15.02
C TYR A 318 20.15 -0.31 -14.59
N ALA A 319 20.99 0.08 -15.54
CA ALA A 319 22.29 0.73 -15.28
C ALA A 319 22.15 2.06 -14.51
N GLN A 320 20.99 2.73 -14.61
CA GLN A 320 20.65 3.94 -13.87
C GLN A 320 19.98 3.67 -12.51
N GLY A 321 19.88 2.40 -12.08
CA GLY A 321 19.22 2.02 -10.83
C GLY A 321 17.69 2.16 -10.84
N LYS A 322 17.07 2.36 -12.01
CA LYS A 322 15.62 2.50 -12.18
C LYS A 322 14.97 1.13 -12.32
N LEU A 323 14.86 0.42 -11.20
CA LEU A 323 14.18 -0.86 -11.09
C LEU A 323 12.85 -0.71 -10.35
N PRO A 324 11.89 -1.62 -10.57
CA PRO A 324 10.70 -1.72 -9.72
C PRO A 324 11.09 -1.73 -8.25
N ARG A 325 10.35 -0.99 -7.42
CA ARG A 325 10.68 -0.83 -6.00
C ARG A 325 10.62 -2.16 -5.26
N ALA A 326 11.59 -2.41 -4.40
CA ALA A 326 11.60 -3.54 -3.45
C ALA A 326 11.35 -3.02 -2.03
N THR A 327 10.36 -3.60 -1.33
CA THR A 327 9.97 -3.21 0.03
C THR A 327 9.92 -4.46 0.92
N PRO A 328 10.74 -4.57 1.99
CA PRO A 328 10.63 -5.65 2.96
C PRO A 328 9.24 -5.63 3.64
N LEU A 329 8.67 -6.81 3.87
CA LEU A 329 7.46 -6.97 4.67
C LEU A 329 7.81 -7.09 6.17
N PRO A 330 6.87 -6.78 7.09
CA PRO A 330 7.09 -6.95 8.52
C PRO A 330 7.41 -8.40 8.90
N LYS A 331 8.19 -8.60 9.97
CA LYS A 331 8.47 -9.95 10.50
C LYS A 331 7.22 -10.55 11.15
N PRO A 332 7.07 -11.90 11.16
CA PRO A 332 6.00 -12.54 11.90
C PRO A 332 6.04 -12.15 13.40
N GLY A 333 4.93 -11.62 13.92
CA GLY A 333 4.82 -11.17 15.31
C GLY A 333 5.15 -9.70 15.54
N GLU A 334 5.67 -8.96 14.56
CA GLU A 334 5.58 -7.50 14.53
C GLU A 334 4.20 -7.16 13.94
N GLU A 335 3.31 -6.58 14.77
CA GLU A 335 2.06 -6.00 14.24
C GLU A 335 2.45 -4.95 13.20
N ASP A 336 1.85 -5.03 12.02
CA ASP A 336 2.00 -3.97 11.01
C ASP A 336 1.41 -2.69 11.61
N ASP A 337 2.12 -1.58 11.47
CA ASP A 337 1.62 -0.27 11.91
C ASP A 337 0.23 0.03 11.30
N SER A 338 -0.08 -0.53 10.13
CA SER A 338 -1.41 -0.42 9.50
C SER A 338 -2.48 -1.23 10.24
N ASP A 339 -2.14 -2.39 10.82
CA ASP A 339 -3.07 -3.19 11.62
C ASP A 339 -3.34 -2.53 12.96
N VAL A 340 -2.31 -1.89 13.56
CA VAL A 340 -2.47 -1.04 14.76
C VAL A 340 -3.41 0.13 14.45
N MET A 341 -3.21 0.84 13.34
CA MET A 341 -4.05 1.95 12.91
C MET A 341 -5.49 1.52 12.64
N GLU A 342 -5.70 0.36 11.99
CA GLU A 342 -7.04 -0.21 11.76
C GLU A 342 -7.76 -0.52 13.07
N ARG A 343 -7.05 -1.13 14.02
CA ARG A 343 -7.59 -1.42 15.36
C ARG A 343 -7.96 -0.14 16.08
N GLU A 344 -7.12 0.90 16.04
CA GLU A 344 -7.45 2.20 16.60
C GLU A 344 -8.72 2.81 15.99
N ILE A 345 -8.84 2.80 14.66
CA ILE A 345 -10.01 3.33 13.94
C ILE A 345 -11.27 2.56 14.33
N THR A 346 -11.21 1.23 14.35
CA THR A 346 -12.36 0.38 14.66
C THR A 346 -12.81 0.48 16.12
N THR A 347 -11.92 0.87 17.04
CA THR A 347 -12.26 1.08 18.46
C THR A 347 -12.83 2.46 18.76
N ILE A 348 -12.85 3.40 17.82
CA ILE A 348 -13.35 4.78 18.03
C ILE A 348 -14.74 4.83 18.70
N PRO A 349 -15.76 4.06 18.29
CA PRO A 349 -17.06 4.08 18.97
C PRO A 349 -17.00 3.69 20.45
N ALA A 350 -16.18 2.70 20.80
CA ALA A 350 -15.98 2.30 22.18
C ALA A 350 -15.25 3.40 22.98
N VAL A 351 -14.21 4.01 22.41
CA VAL A 351 -13.49 5.13 22.99
C VAL A 351 -14.44 6.30 23.30
N ILE A 352 -15.35 6.64 22.37
CA ILE A 352 -16.33 7.71 22.60
C ILE A 352 -17.25 7.34 23.78
N ARG A 353 -17.75 6.12 23.82
CA ARG A 353 -18.64 5.63 24.89
C ARG A 353 -17.96 5.73 26.27
N ASP A 354 -16.74 5.21 26.37
CA ASP A 354 -15.96 5.26 27.60
C ASP A 354 -15.69 6.67 28.08
N ARG A 355 -15.36 7.59 27.16
CA ARG A 355 -15.14 9.03 27.51
C ARG A 355 -16.41 9.68 28.02
N LEU A 356 -17.56 9.37 27.46
CA LEU A 356 -18.85 9.90 27.92
C LEU A 356 -19.26 9.35 29.29
N GLU A 357 -18.99 8.08 29.58
CA GLU A 357 -19.26 7.46 30.90
C GLU A 357 -18.36 8.06 31.99
N LEU A 358 -17.11 8.39 31.66
CA LEU A 358 -16.16 9.02 32.56
C LEU A 358 -16.32 10.53 32.71
N ALA A 359 -17.39 11.09 32.17
CA ALA A 359 -17.69 12.54 32.21
C ALA A 359 -17.72 13.15 33.61
N GLY A 360 -17.84 12.33 34.68
CA GLY A 360 -17.72 12.79 36.08
C GLY A 360 -16.36 13.39 36.39
N GLN A 361 -15.30 12.95 35.71
CA GLN A 361 -13.93 13.48 35.90
C GLN A 361 -13.82 14.96 35.48
N ALA A 362 -14.65 15.44 34.57
CA ALA A 362 -14.70 16.85 34.17
C ALA A 362 -15.27 17.77 35.30
N ALA A 363 -15.96 17.22 36.29
CA ALA A 363 -16.58 17.99 37.35
C ALA A 363 -15.52 18.78 38.17
N THR A 364 -14.41 18.16 38.51
CA THR A 364 -13.29 18.81 39.22
C THR A 364 -12.72 19.99 38.42
N THR A 365 -12.57 19.83 37.10
CA THR A 365 -12.10 20.91 36.24
C THR A 365 -13.11 22.04 36.13
N VAL A 366 -14.40 21.74 36.03
CA VAL A 366 -15.50 22.73 36.03
C VAL A 366 -15.50 23.54 37.35
N GLU A 367 -15.40 22.85 38.51
CA GLU A 367 -15.34 23.50 39.81
C GLU A 367 -14.12 24.41 39.92
N ARG A 368 -12.96 23.96 39.50
CA ARG A 368 -11.70 24.71 39.53
C ARG A 368 -11.77 25.99 38.69
N LEU A 369 -12.36 25.90 37.48
CA LEU A 369 -12.60 27.07 36.62
C LEU A 369 -13.54 28.10 37.28
N ARG A 370 -14.56 27.63 37.96
CA ARG A 370 -15.54 28.51 38.68
C ARG A 370 -14.90 29.18 39.88
N GLU A 371 -14.26 28.43 40.77
CA GLU A 371 -13.58 28.94 41.94
C GLU A 371 -12.57 30.02 41.58
N SER A 372 -11.79 29.79 40.51
CA SER A 372 -10.79 30.71 39.99
C SER A 372 -11.38 31.86 39.16
N ARG A 373 -12.70 31.95 39.03
CA ARG A 373 -13.45 32.99 38.28
C ARG A 373 -12.93 33.20 36.86
N ILE A 374 -12.62 32.10 36.18
CA ILE A 374 -12.09 32.12 34.82
C ILE A 374 -13.14 32.64 33.84
N ARG A 375 -12.71 33.52 32.92
CA ARG A 375 -13.54 34.07 31.83
C ARG A 375 -12.96 33.75 30.46
N HIS A 376 -11.68 33.48 30.38
CA HIS A 376 -10.96 33.23 29.15
C HIS A 376 -10.23 31.87 29.25
N VAL A 377 -10.25 31.12 28.17
CA VAL A 377 -9.51 29.86 28.06
C VAL A 377 -8.65 29.87 26.79
N VAL A 378 -7.39 29.51 26.92
CA VAL A 378 -6.52 29.25 25.77
C VAL A 378 -6.23 27.77 25.72
N LEU A 379 -6.61 27.10 24.62
CA LEU A 379 -6.27 25.70 24.34
C LEU A 379 -4.93 25.68 23.61
N VAL A 380 -3.99 24.86 24.08
CA VAL A 380 -2.62 24.86 23.58
C VAL A 380 -2.13 23.46 23.28
N GLY A 381 -1.64 23.21 22.07
CA GLY A 381 -1.16 21.89 21.65
C GLY A 381 -0.20 21.94 20.45
N CYS A 382 0.31 20.76 20.06
CA CYS A 382 1.11 20.53 18.86
C CYS A 382 0.51 19.39 18.04
N GLY A 383 0.63 19.45 16.71
CA GLY A 383 0.14 18.39 15.80
C GLY A 383 -1.34 18.07 16.07
N ASP A 384 -1.68 16.78 16.17
CA ASP A 384 -3.05 16.31 16.46
C ASP A 384 -3.69 17.00 17.68
N SER A 385 -2.89 17.27 18.73
CA SER A 385 -3.38 17.98 19.91
C SER A 385 -3.76 19.43 19.59
N SER A 386 -3.07 20.09 18.66
CA SER A 386 -3.46 21.43 18.16
C SER A 386 -4.74 21.36 17.34
N PHE A 387 -4.94 20.32 16.54
CA PHE A 387 -6.17 20.12 15.77
C PHE A 387 -7.35 19.83 16.70
N VAL A 388 -7.16 19.06 17.76
CA VAL A 388 -8.16 18.88 18.83
C VAL A 388 -8.56 20.22 19.44
N CYS A 389 -7.60 21.08 19.75
CA CYS A 389 -7.86 22.42 20.28
C CYS A 389 -8.71 23.27 19.33
N GLN A 390 -8.36 23.29 18.05
CA GLN A 390 -9.09 24.01 17.01
C GLN A 390 -10.52 23.46 16.84
N ALA A 391 -10.69 22.14 16.76
CA ALA A 391 -11.99 21.47 16.57
C ALA A 391 -12.94 21.73 17.75
N ALA A 392 -12.44 21.69 18.99
CA ALA A 392 -13.26 21.86 20.20
C ALA A 392 -13.63 23.34 20.50
N ALA A 393 -12.91 24.31 19.95
CA ALA A 393 -13.07 25.71 20.26
C ALA A 393 -14.49 26.24 20.00
N LEU A 394 -15.14 25.77 18.90
CA LEU A 394 -16.50 26.18 18.56
C LEU A 394 -17.52 25.75 19.64
N ALA A 395 -17.47 24.49 20.07
CA ALA A 395 -18.37 23.98 21.10
C ALA A 395 -18.17 24.69 22.44
N LEU A 396 -16.90 24.87 22.84
CA LEU A 396 -16.57 25.56 24.07
C LEU A 396 -17.05 27.04 24.05
N ASN A 397 -16.82 27.80 22.98
CA ASN A 397 -17.32 29.16 22.84
C ASN A 397 -18.86 29.23 22.87
N ARG A 398 -19.53 28.29 22.19
CA ARG A 398 -20.97 28.26 22.05
C ARG A 398 -21.70 27.95 23.37
N TYR A 399 -21.15 27.03 24.19
CA TYR A 399 -21.87 26.48 25.33
C TYR A 399 -21.27 26.81 26.70
N SER A 400 -19.96 27.04 26.84
CA SER A 400 -19.31 27.14 28.15
C SER A 400 -19.51 28.45 28.89
N GLY A 401 -19.92 29.51 28.20
CA GLY A 401 -19.92 30.88 28.75
C GLY A 401 -18.53 31.51 28.89
N LEU A 402 -17.49 30.83 28.39
CA LEU A 402 -16.13 31.30 28.38
C LEU A 402 -15.73 31.77 26.98
N GLN A 403 -14.82 32.74 26.90
CA GLN A 403 -14.17 33.06 25.62
C GLN A 403 -13.01 32.13 25.42
N VAL A 404 -13.07 31.30 24.36
CA VAL A 404 -12.10 30.25 24.09
C VAL A 404 -11.38 30.51 22.77
N ARG A 405 -10.06 30.46 22.80
CA ARG A 405 -9.20 30.46 21.62
C ARG A 405 -8.20 29.33 21.69
N TRP A 406 -7.56 29.03 20.59
CA TRP A 406 -6.50 28.04 20.52
C TRP A 406 -5.22 28.66 19.95
N GLU A 407 -4.06 28.13 20.36
CA GLU A 407 -2.75 28.55 19.88
C GLU A 407 -1.79 27.34 19.78
N HIS A 408 -0.84 27.44 18.87
CA HIS A 408 0.27 26.49 18.84
C HIS A 408 1.17 26.64 20.06
N ALA A 409 1.61 25.54 20.65
CA ALA A 409 2.33 25.54 21.92
C ALA A 409 3.62 26.37 21.89
N LEU A 410 4.36 26.37 20.78
CA LEU A 410 5.56 27.19 20.63
C LEU A 410 5.24 28.69 20.65
N ASP A 411 4.27 29.11 19.85
CA ASP A 411 3.89 30.50 19.71
C ASP A 411 3.29 31.03 21.01
N PHE A 412 2.41 30.23 21.62
CA PHE A 412 1.89 30.54 22.95
C PHE A 412 2.98 30.73 23.98
N ALA A 413 3.90 29.76 24.13
CA ALA A 413 4.92 29.79 25.17
C ALA A 413 5.86 30.98 25.04
N ARG A 414 6.23 31.40 23.83
CA ARG A 414 7.28 32.40 23.56
C ARG A 414 6.73 33.76 23.18
N TYR A 415 5.54 33.85 22.59
CA TYR A 415 5.02 35.11 22.08
C TYR A 415 3.67 35.49 22.70
N GLY A 416 2.81 34.51 23.09
CA GLY A 416 1.42 34.75 23.49
C GLY A 416 1.21 34.91 25.00
N VAL A 417 1.86 34.07 25.84
CA VAL A 417 1.54 33.89 27.25
C VAL A 417 1.59 35.20 28.09
N ARG A 418 2.56 36.06 27.82
CA ARG A 418 2.75 37.32 28.56
C ARG A 418 1.69 38.38 28.34
N TYR A 419 0.85 38.21 27.33
CA TYR A 419 -0.23 39.13 26.97
C TYR A 419 -1.61 38.63 27.37
N LEU A 420 -1.69 37.54 28.14
CA LEU A 420 -2.94 37.03 28.62
C LEU A 420 -3.59 37.93 29.67
N ALA A 421 -4.90 38.11 29.56
CA ALA A 421 -5.66 38.81 30.56
C ALA A 421 -5.72 38.04 31.88
N SER A 422 -5.86 38.75 33.01
CA SER A 422 -6.15 38.13 34.31
C SER A 422 -7.48 37.33 34.20
N GLY A 423 -7.60 36.20 34.91
CA GLY A 423 -8.75 35.30 34.82
C GLY A 423 -8.72 34.45 33.55
N THR A 424 -7.54 34.21 32.94
CA THR A 424 -7.34 33.25 31.87
C THR A 424 -6.84 31.92 32.43
N ALA A 425 -7.45 30.82 32.03
CA ALA A 425 -6.92 29.46 32.19
C ALA A 425 -6.28 28.96 30.91
N VAL A 426 -5.27 28.14 31.02
CA VAL A 426 -4.56 27.51 29.91
C VAL A 426 -4.77 26.02 29.97
N VAL A 427 -5.40 25.46 28.95
CA VAL A 427 -5.56 24.01 28.77
C VAL A 427 -4.48 23.52 27.84
N VAL A 428 -3.48 22.83 28.37
CA VAL A 428 -2.37 22.26 27.62
C VAL A 428 -2.72 20.83 27.23
N VAL A 429 -2.70 20.53 25.91
CA VAL A 429 -3.19 19.28 25.35
C VAL A 429 -2.01 18.46 24.81
N SER A 430 -1.83 17.24 25.32
CA SER A 430 -0.85 16.28 24.83
C SER A 430 -1.21 14.88 25.29
N PHE A 431 -1.57 13.97 24.36
CA PHE A 431 -1.96 12.61 24.73
C PHE A 431 -0.87 11.90 25.55
N SER A 432 0.37 11.86 25.06
CA SER A 432 1.51 11.27 25.77
C SER A 432 1.94 12.07 27.02
N GLY A 433 1.57 13.34 27.07
CA GLY A 433 2.02 14.28 28.12
C GLY A 433 3.51 14.55 28.11
N LYS A 434 4.24 14.15 27.05
CA LYS A 434 5.69 14.26 26.89
C LYS A 434 6.12 15.28 25.83
N THR A 435 5.18 15.86 25.09
CA THR A 435 5.48 16.83 24.02
C THR A 435 6.16 18.06 24.59
N GLY A 436 7.42 18.23 24.28
CA GLY A 436 8.28 19.23 24.93
C GLY A 436 7.76 20.65 24.82
N ARG A 437 7.27 21.10 23.67
CA ARG A 437 6.74 22.46 23.52
C ARG A 437 5.46 22.68 24.32
N THR A 438 4.65 21.64 24.51
CA THR A 438 3.46 21.71 25.35
C THR A 438 3.86 21.78 26.86
N ILE A 439 4.91 21.07 27.25
CA ILE A 439 5.48 21.18 28.61
C ILE A 439 6.05 22.60 28.85
N GLU A 440 6.78 23.17 27.89
CA GLU A 440 7.26 24.56 27.93
C GLU A 440 6.09 25.53 28.11
N ALA A 441 5.02 25.38 27.35
CA ALA A 441 3.79 26.18 27.44
C ALA A 441 3.17 26.11 28.85
N ALA A 442 3.10 24.92 29.44
CA ALA A 442 2.58 24.72 30.79
C ALA A 442 3.42 25.47 31.85
N HIS A 443 4.74 25.33 31.76
CA HIS A 443 5.66 26.03 32.67
C HIS A 443 5.56 27.56 32.54
N GLN A 444 5.52 28.08 31.33
CA GLN A 444 5.36 29.52 31.08
C GLN A 444 4.02 30.04 31.62
N ALA A 445 2.92 29.35 31.32
CA ALA A 445 1.60 29.76 31.83
C ALA A 445 1.59 29.82 33.36
N ARG A 446 2.16 28.81 34.02
CA ARG A 446 2.28 28.80 35.50
C ARG A 446 3.18 29.92 36.05
N ALA A 447 4.30 30.19 35.37
CA ALA A 447 5.22 31.27 35.77
C ALA A 447 4.56 32.65 35.69
N PHE A 448 3.63 32.85 34.75
CA PHE A 448 2.80 34.06 34.62
C PHE A 448 1.54 34.06 35.51
N GLY A 449 1.36 33.05 36.38
CA GLY A 449 0.28 32.98 37.36
C GLY A 449 -1.10 32.55 36.79
N HIS A 450 -1.12 31.92 35.65
CA HIS A 450 -2.36 31.39 35.04
C HIS A 450 -2.67 30.00 35.58
N LEU A 451 -3.97 29.70 35.70
CA LEU A 451 -4.46 28.33 35.99
C LEU A 451 -4.11 27.41 34.83
N VAL A 452 -3.38 26.33 35.10
CA VAL A 452 -2.96 25.34 34.11
C VAL A 452 -3.74 24.03 34.27
N ILE A 453 -4.40 23.61 33.20
CA ILE A 453 -5.15 22.33 33.10
C ILE A 453 -4.44 21.46 32.08
N ALA A 454 -4.05 20.25 32.46
CA ALA A 454 -3.48 19.29 31.51
C ALA A 454 -4.55 18.35 30.97
N LEU A 455 -4.74 18.31 29.66
CA LEU A 455 -5.50 17.25 29.00
C LEU A 455 -4.50 16.22 28.48
N THR A 456 -4.51 15.01 29.04
CA THR A 456 -3.56 13.94 28.69
C THR A 456 -4.15 12.56 28.87
N GLY A 457 -3.68 11.59 28.02
CA GLY A 457 -3.96 10.16 28.19
C GLY A 457 -3.07 9.46 29.25
N VAL A 458 -2.08 10.19 29.82
CA VAL A 458 -1.12 9.64 30.80
C VAL A 458 -1.13 10.53 32.06
N PRO A 459 -1.92 10.18 33.08
CA PRO A 459 -2.13 11.01 34.28
C PRO A 459 -0.87 11.37 35.05
N ASP A 460 0.17 10.53 35.02
CA ASP A 460 1.45 10.75 35.71
C ASP A 460 2.55 11.38 34.81
N SER A 461 2.16 11.88 33.66
CA SER A 461 3.08 12.43 32.65
C SER A 461 3.76 13.74 33.11
N PRO A 462 4.86 14.16 32.44
CA PRO A 462 5.52 15.43 32.71
C PRO A 462 4.59 16.64 32.70
N ILE A 463 3.65 16.72 31.74
CA ILE A 463 2.68 17.82 31.64
C ILE A 463 1.70 17.83 32.82
N ALA A 464 1.26 16.64 33.26
CA ALA A 464 0.36 16.51 34.41
C ALA A 464 1.00 17.00 35.73
N LYS A 465 2.31 16.81 35.90
CA LYS A 465 3.05 17.26 37.08
C LYS A 465 3.17 18.77 37.16
N VAL A 466 3.10 19.49 36.08
CA VAL A 466 3.14 20.96 36.01
C VAL A 466 1.76 21.58 36.23
N ALA A 467 0.71 20.88 35.84
CA ALA A 467 -0.68 21.37 35.85
C ALA A 467 -1.25 21.49 37.28
N ASP A 468 -2.21 22.41 37.46
CA ASP A 468 -2.98 22.54 38.69
C ASP A 468 -4.11 21.52 38.79
N CYS A 469 -4.59 21.02 37.65
CA CYS A 469 -5.47 19.85 37.56
C CYS A 469 -5.33 19.10 36.23
N VAL A 470 -5.74 17.83 36.22
CA VAL A 470 -5.65 16.95 35.07
C VAL A 470 -7.02 16.57 34.60
N LEU A 471 -7.25 16.73 33.29
CA LEU A 471 -8.40 16.23 32.58
C LEU A 471 -7.93 14.97 31.80
N SER A 472 -8.33 13.79 32.26
CA SER A 472 -7.85 12.54 31.67
C SER A 472 -8.55 12.21 30.35
N ALA A 473 -7.74 11.86 29.34
CA ALA A 473 -8.15 11.25 28.07
C ALA A 473 -7.60 9.84 27.92
N GLU A 474 -7.36 9.15 29.01
CA GLU A 474 -6.77 7.80 29.04
C GLU A 474 -7.65 6.79 28.29
N ILE A 475 -7.03 6.04 27.39
CA ILE A 475 -7.61 4.95 26.62
C ILE A 475 -6.58 3.84 26.43
N PRO A 476 -7.00 2.59 26.15
CA PRO A 476 -6.08 1.55 25.68
C PRO A 476 -5.38 1.99 24.39
N THR A 477 -4.06 1.76 24.31
CA THR A 477 -3.25 1.97 23.11
C THR A 477 -2.70 0.64 22.62
N PHE A 478 -2.57 0.47 21.31
CA PHE A 478 -2.25 -0.83 20.69
C PHE A 478 -0.83 -0.89 20.12
N GLY A 479 -0.14 0.22 20.03
CA GLY A 479 1.19 0.30 19.46
C GLY A 479 1.52 1.68 18.92
N LEU A 480 2.55 1.76 18.09
CA LEU A 480 2.93 3.01 17.43
C LEU A 480 2.27 3.07 16.04
N SER A 481 1.31 3.96 15.90
CA SER A 481 0.64 4.24 14.63
C SER A 481 0.28 5.73 14.53
N PRO A 482 -0.10 6.24 13.36
CA PRO A 482 -0.72 7.56 13.25
C PRO A 482 -1.94 7.65 14.16
N GLY A 483 -1.91 8.54 15.15
CA GLY A 483 -2.94 8.61 16.19
C GLY A 483 -4.33 8.87 15.64
N THR A 484 -5.28 7.99 15.89
CA THR A 484 -6.70 8.11 15.50
C THR A 484 -7.62 8.04 16.70
N SER A 485 -7.59 6.96 17.48
CA SER A 485 -8.35 6.81 18.71
C SER A 485 -7.92 7.81 19.78
N THR A 486 -6.63 8.12 19.86
CA THR A 486 -6.05 9.12 20.78
C THR A 486 -6.53 10.54 20.47
N TYR A 487 -6.60 10.91 19.19
CA TYR A 487 -7.22 12.17 18.74
C TYR A 487 -8.67 12.26 19.19
N THR A 488 -9.45 11.22 18.91
CA THR A 488 -10.87 11.17 19.27
C THR A 488 -11.07 11.25 20.78
N ALA A 489 -10.25 10.57 21.58
CA ALA A 489 -10.35 10.62 23.04
C ALA A 489 -10.17 12.03 23.60
N MET A 490 -9.13 12.74 23.13
CA MET A 490 -8.88 14.13 23.54
C MET A 490 -10.01 15.08 23.10
N LEU A 491 -10.49 14.93 21.86
CA LEU A 491 -11.56 15.77 21.31
C LEU A 491 -12.87 15.58 22.10
N VAL A 492 -13.32 14.34 22.26
CA VAL A 492 -14.56 14.03 22.99
C VAL A 492 -14.48 14.47 24.45
N THR A 493 -13.30 14.42 25.08
CA THR A 493 -13.09 14.93 26.43
C THR A 493 -13.32 16.44 26.51
N LEU A 494 -12.82 17.26 25.56
CA LEU A 494 -13.09 18.70 25.51
C LEU A 494 -14.56 19.01 25.17
N LEU A 495 -15.17 18.26 24.27
CA LEU A 495 -16.60 18.40 23.94
C LEU A 495 -17.49 18.07 25.14
N THR A 496 -17.12 17.08 25.94
CA THR A 496 -17.77 16.74 27.19
C THR A 496 -17.60 17.84 28.24
N LEU A 497 -16.42 18.46 28.31
CA LEU A 497 -16.19 19.64 29.18
C LEU A 497 -17.12 20.80 28.76
N ALA A 498 -17.29 21.04 27.46
CA ALA A 498 -18.22 22.07 26.96
C ALA A 498 -19.67 21.83 27.43
N ALA A 499 -20.13 20.56 27.35
CA ALA A 499 -21.47 20.18 27.82
C ALA A 499 -21.65 20.40 29.34
N LYS A 500 -20.65 20.04 30.15
CA LYS A 500 -20.70 20.21 31.61
C LYS A 500 -20.67 21.67 32.03
N LEU A 501 -19.83 22.49 31.39
CA LEU A 501 -19.80 23.94 31.61
C LEU A 501 -21.13 24.56 31.19
N GLY A 502 -21.67 24.18 30.01
CA GLY A 502 -22.94 24.65 29.52
C GLY A 502 -24.10 24.34 30.46
N ALA A 503 -24.20 23.14 31.01
CA ALA A 503 -25.22 22.78 32.00
C ALA A 503 -25.12 23.61 33.28
N THR A 504 -23.90 24.02 33.69
CA THR A 504 -23.68 24.86 34.87
C THR A 504 -24.10 26.31 34.60
N VAL A 505 -23.83 26.84 33.41
CA VAL A 505 -24.16 28.20 33.01
C VAL A 505 -25.65 28.34 32.72
N ALA A 506 -26.30 27.35 32.08
CA ALA A 506 -27.72 27.35 31.77
C ALA A 506 -28.61 27.35 33.03
N ALA A 507 -28.06 26.92 34.18
CA ALA A 507 -28.72 27.05 35.48
C ALA A 507 -28.75 28.51 35.98
N GLY A 508 -28.00 29.44 35.35
CA GLY A 508 -27.99 30.89 35.58
C GLY A 508 -28.63 31.62 34.38
N ALA A 509 -29.21 32.80 34.62
CA ALA A 509 -30.06 33.52 33.63
C ALA A 509 -29.27 34.11 32.41
N ASP A 510 -27.94 34.16 32.42
CA ASP A 510 -27.11 34.93 31.47
C ASP A 510 -26.15 34.08 30.60
N GLY A 511 -26.51 32.83 30.25
CA GLY A 511 -25.68 31.98 29.41
C GLY A 511 -25.70 32.34 27.92
N PRO A 512 -24.61 32.08 27.16
CA PRO A 512 -24.51 32.39 25.72
C PRO A 512 -25.44 31.52 24.88
N ALA A 513 -25.82 30.35 25.36
CA ALA A 513 -26.74 29.42 24.71
C ALA A 513 -28.00 29.21 25.57
N SER A 514 -29.16 29.04 24.93
CA SER A 514 -30.40 28.70 25.65
C SER A 514 -30.31 27.33 26.33
N PRO A 515 -31.04 27.10 27.45
CA PRO A 515 -31.08 25.78 28.09
C PRO A 515 -31.44 24.64 27.13
N ASP A 516 -32.34 24.89 26.17
CA ASP A 516 -32.73 23.93 25.14
C ASP A 516 -31.57 23.60 24.17
N ALA A 517 -30.76 24.60 23.81
CA ALA A 517 -29.60 24.39 22.96
C ALA A 517 -28.53 23.54 23.68
N VAL A 518 -28.25 23.80 24.96
CA VAL A 518 -27.37 23.01 25.79
C VAL A 518 -27.88 21.58 25.95
N SER A 519 -29.19 21.41 26.16
CA SER A 519 -29.81 20.08 26.28
C SER A 519 -29.72 19.29 24.99
N ARG A 520 -29.97 19.92 23.82
CA ARG A 520 -29.78 19.27 22.51
C ARG A 520 -28.35 18.87 22.29
N TYR A 521 -27.39 19.75 22.54
CA TYR A 521 -25.96 19.45 22.42
C TYR A 521 -25.55 18.24 23.28
N ALA A 522 -26.02 18.20 24.55
CA ALA A 522 -25.75 17.07 25.43
C ALA A 522 -26.36 15.75 24.92
N THR A 523 -27.58 15.83 24.33
CA THR A 523 -28.27 14.69 23.71
C THR A 523 -27.50 14.19 22.47
N ASP A 524 -27.08 15.09 21.59
CA ASP A 524 -26.32 14.75 20.40
C ASP A 524 -24.95 14.15 20.76
N LEU A 525 -24.29 14.66 21.80
CA LEU A 525 -23.04 14.10 22.31
C LEU A 525 -23.20 12.63 22.76
N GLN A 526 -24.36 12.29 23.40
CA GLN A 526 -24.64 10.90 23.81
C GLN A 526 -24.97 9.96 22.62
N ARG A 527 -25.32 10.49 21.45
CA ARG A 527 -25.59 9.73 20.22
C ARG A 527 -24.30 9.39 19.46
N LEU A 528 -23.20 10.10 19.73
CA LEU A 528 -21.94 9.94 18.98
C LEU A 528 -21.42 8.50 18.86
N PRO A 529 -21.49 7.62 19.90
CA PRO A 529 -21.01 6.24 19.75
C PRO A 529 -21.72 5.49 18.62
N GLY A 530 -23.06 5.56 18.58
CA GLY A 530 -23.84 4.90 17.52
C GLY A 530 -23.63 5.52 16.14
N LEU A 531 -23.50 6.85 16.07
CA LEU A 531 -23.20 7.54 14.81
C LEU A 531 -21.77 7.25 14.32
N ALA A 532 -20.82 7.02 15.21
CA ALA A 532 -19.48 6.59 14.85
C ALA A 532 -19.48 5.16 14.30
N GLU A 533 -20.25 4.23 14.90
CA GLU A 533 -20.44 2.88 14.36
C GLU A 533 -21.06 2.91 12.95
N GLU A 534 -22.07 3.76 12.76
CA GLU A 534 -22.71 3.98 11.47
C GLU A 534 -21.72 4.56 10.45
N THR A 535 -20.96 5.59 10.83
CA THR A 535 -19.94 6.22 9.97
C THR A 535 -18.87 5.20 9.53
N LEU A 536 -18.32 4.40 10.44
CA LEU A 536 -17.37 3.34 10.13
C LEU A 536 -17.90 2.42 9.02
N ARG A 537 -19.15 1.97 9.18
CA ARG A 537 -19.76 1.05 8.20
C ARG A 537 -20.04 1.73 6.85
N LEU A 538 -20.50 2.98 6.85
CA LEU A 538 -20.84 3.71 5.63
C LEU A 538 -19.61 4.09 4.82
N SER A 539 -18.53 4.45 5.48
CA SER A 539 -17.35 5.06 4.84
C SER A 539 -16.26 4.06 4.42
N GLU A 540 -16.27 2.80 4.88
CA GLU A 540 -15.19 1.83 4.61
C GLU A 540 -14.92 1.60 3.11
N GLY A 541 -15.93 1.20 2.35
CA GLY A 541 -15.79 1.01 0.90
C GLY A 541 -15.46 2.31 0.16
N PRO A 542 -16.20 3.41 0.39
CA PRO A 542 -15.87 4.71 -0.18
C PRO A 542 -14.47 5.23 0.17
N ALA A 543 -13.94 4.98 1.38
CA ALA A 543 -12.60 5.37 1.78
C ALA A 543 -11.53 4.58 1.02
N HIS A 544 -11.76 3.28 0.79
CA HIS A 544 -10.89 2.47 -0.06
C HIS A 544 -10.87 3.02 -1.49
N ALA A 545 -12.02 3.27 -2.10
CA ALA A 545 -12.12 3.86 -3.44
C ALA A 545 -11.49 5.27 -3.52
N ALA A 546 -11.63 6.07 -2.45
CA ALA A 546 -10.95 7.35 -2.36
C ALA A 546 -9.43 7.17 -2.32
N ALA A 547 -8.91 6.24 -1.52
CA ALA A 547 -7.48 5.97 -1.44
C ALA A 547 -6.90 5.52 -2.78
N GLU A 548 -7.60 4.65 -3.54
CA GLU A 548 -7.20 4.28 -4.90
C GLU A 548 -7.12 5.49 -5.84
N ARG A 549 -8.11 6.40 -5.77
CA ARG A 549 -8.13 7.63 -6.57
C ARG A 549 -7.01 8.60 -6.20
N LEU A 550 -6.62 8.63 -4.93
CA LEU A 550 -5.57 9.51 -4.39
C LEU A 550 -4.16 8.92 -4.58
N ALA A 551 -4.06 7.60 -4.78
CA ALA A 551 -2.78 6.91 -4.94
C ALA A 551 -1.99 7.44 -6.15
N GLY A 552 -0.68 7.64 -5.96
CA GLY A 552 0.21 8.15 -7.01
C GLY A 552 0.09 9.66 -7.28
N ALA A 553 -0.82 10.39 -6.62
CA ALA A 553 -0.90 11.84 -6.74
C ALA A 553 0.38 12.50 -6.21
N ARG A 554 0.86 13.55 -6.89
CA ARG A 554 2.02 14.31 -6.44
C ARG A 554 1.77 14.99 -5.10
N MET A 555 0.58 15.53 -4.91
CA MET A 555 0.12 16.22 -3.72
C MET A 555 -1.39 16.06 -3.59
N ILE A 556 -1.88 15.95 -2.36
CA ILE A 556 -3.31 15.88 -2.04
C ILE A 556 -3.66 17.09 -1.20
N THR A 557 -4.66 17.87 -1.62
CA THR A 557 -5.12 19.04 -0.88
C THR A 557 -6.35 18.69 -0.05
N PHE A 558 -6.34 19.05 1.24
CA PHE A 558 -7.46 18.93 2.15
C PHE A 558 -8.03 20.31 2.47
N LEU A 559 -9.34 20.48 2.31
CA LEU A 559 -10.03 21.73 2.54
C LEU A 559 -11.10 21.56 3.62
N GLY A 560 -11.22 22.52 4.50
CA GLY A 560 -12.25 22.55 5.51
C GLY A 560 -12.57 23.97 5.97
N ALA A 561 -13.71 24.16 6.66
CA ALA A 561 -14.09 25.43 7.24
C ALA A 561 -14.51 25.23 8.71
N GLY A 562 -14.42 26.28 9.52
CA GLY A 562 -14.80 26.23 10.93
C GLY A 562 -14.09 25.10 11.70
N PRO A 563 -14.81 24.25 12.44
CA PRO A 563 -14.22 23.14 13.19
C PRO A 563 -13.65 22.06 12.26
N ASN A 564 -14.13 21.98 11.02
CA ASN A 564 -13.67 20.97 10.03
C ASN A 564 -12.41 21.39 9.26
N GLU A 565 -11.91 22.59 9.42
CA GLU A 565 -10.53 22.92 9.04
C GLU A 565 -9.52 22.08 9.86
N ALA A 566 -9.83 21.87 11.15
CA ALA A 566 -9.05 20.95 11.98
C ALA A 566 -9.12 19.49 11.48
N SER A 567 -10.31 19.06 11.03
CA SER A 567 -10.48 17.73 10.42
C SER A 567 -9.68 17.59 9.13
N ALA A 568 -9.63 18.62 8.29
CA ALA A 568 -8.79 18.65 7.09
C ALA A 568 -7.29 18.50 7.44
N LYS A 569 -6.82 19.23 8.46
CA LYS A 569 -5.45 19.11 8.99
C LYS A 569 -5.15 17.72 9.54
N PHE A 570 -6.09 17.13 10.27
CA PHE A 570 -5.99 15.75 10.75
C PHE A 570 -5.86 14.76 9.59
N GLY A 571 -6.70 14.86 8.56
CA GLY A 571 -6.61 13.99 7.38
C GLY A 571 -5.25 14.09 6.67
N ALA A 572 -4.76 15.31 6.44
CA ALA A 572 -3.43 15.53 5.86
C ALA A 572 -2.30 14.93 6.73
N ALA A 573 -2.40 15.08 8.06
CA ALA A 573 -1.43 14.51 8.99
C ALA A 573 -1.37 12.97 8.90
N LYS A 574 -2.51 12.29 8.75
CA LYS A 574 -2.53 10.82 8.61
C LYS A 574 -1.84 10.37 7.33
N LEU A 575 -1.84 11.20 6.27
CA LEU A 575 -1.09 10.92 5.05
C LEU A 575 0.42 11.13 5.23
N PHE A 576 0.83 12.17 5.94
CA PHE A 576 2.25 12.37 6.25
C PHE A 576 2.81 11.23 7.11
N GLU A 577 2.11 10.91 8.19
CA GLU A 577 2.56 10.00 9.23
C GLU A 577 2.53 8.54 8.79
N GLY A 578 1.48 8.13 8.07
CA GLY A 578 1.27 6.75 7.65
C GLY A 578 1.64 6.49 6.19
N ALA A 579 0.96 7.14 5.27
CA ALA A 579 1.12 6.89 3.84
C ALA A 579 2.40 7.50 3.23
N GLN A 580 3.09 8.37 3.96
CA GLN A 580 4.26 9.16 3.49
C GLN A 580 3.95 9.89 2.18
N GLN A 581 2.74 10.42 2.10
CA GLN A 581 2.21 11.14 0.96
C GLN A 581 2.24 12.64 1.22
N ILE A 582 2.68 13.44 0.24
CA ILE A 582 2.62 14.90 0.35
C ILE A 582 1.16 15.32 0.37
N ALA A 583 0.77 16.04 1.42
CA ALA A 583 -0.56 16.60 1.58
C ALA A 583 -0.48 18.07 2.00
N LEU A 584 -1.51 18.84 1.76
CA LEU A 584 -1.65 20.22 2.21
C LEU A 584 -3.05 20.37 2.80
N ALA A 585 -3.17 20.99 3.97
CA ALA A 585 -4.48 21.30 4.55
C ALA A 585 -4.61 22.81 4.77
N THR A 586 -5.74 23.35 4.34
CA THR A 586 -6.02 24.79 4.48
C THR A 586 -7.52 25.07 4.62
N ASN A 587 -7.85 26.28 4.99
CA ASN A 587 -9.22 26.79 4.98
C ASN A 587 -9.74 26.88 3.53
N VAL A 588 -11.02 26.63 3.31
CA VAL A 588 -11.65 26.75 1.98
C VAL A 588 -11.48 28.13 1.37
N GLU A 589 -11.49 29.18 2.19
CA GLU A 589 -11.32 30.57 1.72
C GLU A 589 -9.86 30.84 1.36
N GLU A 590 -8.89 30.39 2.15
CA GLU A 590 -7.46 30.54 1.84
C GLU A 590 -7.08 29.79 0.54
N TRP A 591 -7.69 28.62 0.30
CA TRP A 591 -7.51 27.92 -0.96
C TRP A 591 -7.93 28.78 -2.16
N ALA A 592 -9.06 29.45 -2.06
CA ALA A 592 -9.57 30.31 -3.12
C ALA A 592 -8.65 31.52 -3.41
N HIS A 593 -7.82 31.93 -2.46
CA HIS A 593 -6.90 33.05 -2.60
C HIS A 593 -5.45 32.64 -2.92
N GLU A 594 -5.08 31.38 -2.70
CA GLU A 594 -3.69 30.91 -2.84
C GLU A 594 -3.59 29.66 -3.74
N GLN A 595 -4.04 28.50 -3.27
CA GLN A 595 -3.81 27.20 -3.93
C GLN A 595 -4.67 27.01 -5.16
N TYR A 596 -5.78 27.73 -5.30
CA TYR A 596 -6.58 27.77 -6.53
C TYR A 596 -5.71 27.97 -7.76
N PHE A 597 -4.73 28.91 -7.71
CA PHE A 597 -3.88 29.26 -8.84
C PHE A 597 -2.90 28.15 -9.27
N ILE A 598 -2.70 27.15 -8.46
CA ILE A 598 -1.79 26.03 -8.75
C ILE A 598 -2.51 24.67 -8.83
N THR A 599 -3.80 24.62 -8.50
CA THR A 599 -4.60 23.40 -8.63
C THR A 599 -4.86 23.10 -10.10
N ARG A 600 -4.57 21.88 -10.53
CA ARG A 600 -4.59 21.46 -11.93
C ARG A 600 -5.70 20.45 -12.19
N PRO A 601 -6.10 20.26 -13.47
CA PRO A 601 -6.95 19.14 -13.84
C PRO A 601 -6.41 17.81 -13.32
N SER A 602 -7.31 16.95 -12.85
CA SER A 602 -7.02 15.64 -12.28
C SER A 602 -6.22 15.64 -10.96
N GLU A 603 -5.95 16.79 -10.34
CA GLU A 603 -5.37 16.83 -8.99
C GLU A 603 -6.46 16.54 -7.95
N PRO A 604 -6.19 15.65 -6.96
CA PRO A 604 -7.16 15.29 -5.95
C PRO A 604 -7.29 16.36 -4.86
N VAL A 605 -8.55 16.68 -4.51
CA VAL A 605 -8.88 17.61 -3.44
C VAL A 605 -9.93 16.96 -2.52
N VAL A 606 -9.61 16.80 -1.25
CA VAL A 606 -10.51 16.27 -0.21
C VAL A 606 -11.19 17.45 0.49
N LEU A 607 -12.48 17.61 0.26
CA LEU A 607 -13.31 18.69 0.83
C LEU A 607 -14.08 18.13 2.05
N VAL A 608 -13.69 18.55 3.26
CA VAL A 608 -14.30 18.13 4.52
C VAL A 608 -15.46 19.10 4.85
N ALA A 609 -16.66 18.68 4.57
CA ALA A 609 -17.83 19.52 4.47
C ALA A 609 -19.11 18.89 5.07
N PRO A 610 -19.11 18.42 6.33
CA PRO A 610 -20.36 18.15 7.00
C PRO A 610 -21.24 19.40 7.06
N SER A 611 -22.57 19.20 7.19
CA SER A 611 -23.54 20.29 7.29
C SER A 611 -23.16 21.30 8.36
N GLY A 612 -23.10 22.58 7.99
CA GLY A 612 -22.70 23.65 8.91
C GLY A 612 -22.88 25.05 8.35
N ALA A 613 -22.31 26.03 9.03
CA ALA A 613 -22.48 27.46 8.72
C ALA A 613 -21.85 27.85 7.36
N SER A 614 -20.92 27.07 6.85
CA SER A 614 -20.18 27.36 5.59
C SER A 614 -20.65 26.50 4.41
N SER A 615 -21.82 25.87 4.49
CA SER A 615 -22.29 24.91 3.46
C SER A 615 -22.50 25.56 2.09
N ASP A 616 -22.93 26.85 2.05
CA ASP A 616 -23.05 27.64 0.83
C ASP A 616 -21.65 27.87 0.16
N ARG A 617 -20.68 28.30 0.96
CA ARG A 617 -19.31 28.53 0.45
C ARG A 617 -18.66 27.25 -0.02
N VAL A 618 -18.87 26.15 0.67
CA VAL A 618 -18.38 24.82 0.27
C VAL A 618 -18.96 24.43 -1.10
N ALA A 619 -20.25 24.72 -1.36
CA ALA A 619 -20.86 24.44 -2.66
C ALA A 619 -20.22 25.26 -3.80
N GLU A 620 -19.87 26.53 -3.54
CA GLU A 620 -19.13 27.38 -4.49
C GLU A 620 -17.72 26.80 -4.78
N ILE A 621 -16.98 26.40 -3.75
CA ILE A 621 -15.65 25.78 -3.92
C ILE A 621 -15.75 24.46 -4.71
N LEU A 622 -16.77 23.65 -4.45
CA LEU A 622 -16.98 22.41 -5.21
C LEU A 622 -17.30 22.72 -6.69
N ALA A 623 -18.00 23.80 -6.99
CA ALA A 623 -18.25 24.25 -8.36
C ALA A 623 -16.94 24.62 -9.07
N GLU A 624 -16.06 25.36 -8.40
CA GLU A 624 -14.74 25.72 -8.95
C GLU A 624 -13.85 24.50 -9.15
N LEU A 625 -13.83 23.56 -8.21
CA LEU A 625 -13.09 22.30 -8.36
C LEU A 625 -13.56 21.50 -9.59
N ASN A 626 -14.86 21.46 -9.85
CA ASN A 626 -15.42 20.85 -11.05
C ASN A 626 -15.08 21.64 -12.32
N TYR A 627 -15.10 22.99 -12.25
CA TYR A 627 -14.75 23.85 -13.39
C TYR A 627 -13.30 23.66 -13.85
N ILE A 628 -12.35 23.51 -12.91
CA ILE A 628 -10.94 23.25 -13.22
C ILE A 628 -10.64 21.76 -13.45
N GLU A 629 -11.67 20.91 -13.49
CA GLU A 629 -11.55 19.46 -13.69
C GLU A 629 -10.65 18.76 -12.66
N ALA A 630 -10.61 19.26 -11.42
CA ALA A 630 -9.96 18.56 -10.30
C ALA A 630 -10.72 17.27 -9.93
N LEU A 631 -10.16 16.45 -9.06
CA LEU A 631 -10.79 15.23 -8.58
C LEU A 631 -11.30 15.41 -7.14
N PRO A 632 -12.53 15.96 -6.92
CA PRO A 632 -13.02 16.19 -5.59
C PRO A 632 -13.45 14.89 -4.90
N VAL A 633 -13.04 14.74 -3.62
CA VAL A 633 -13.54 13.78 -2.64
C VAL A 633 -14.30 14.58 -1.59
N PHE A 634 -15.56 14.25 -1.35
CA PHE A 634 -16.48 15.05 -0.52
C PHE A 634 -16.84 14.30 0.76
N VAL A 635 -16.27 14.71 1.89
CA VAL A 635 -16.54 14.12 3.23
C VAL A 635 -17.71 14.85 3.83
N SER A 636 -18.90 14.24 3.86
CA SER A 636 -20.12 14.91 4.28
C SER A 636 -21.21 13.95 4.78
N ASP A 637 -22.14 14.48 5.56
CA ASP A 637 -23.41 13.87 5.92
C ASP A 637 -24.52 14.11 4.87
N GLN A 638 -24.20 14.82 3.78
CA GLN A 638 -25.09 15.12 2.68
C GLN A 638 -24.52 14.65 1.34
N ALA A 639 -25.39 14.37 0.38
CA ALA A 639 -24.96 14.16 -0.99
C ALA A 639 -24.32 15.43 -1.56
N PRO A 640 -23.21 15.32 -2.31
CA PRO A 640 -22.59 16.48 -2.92
C PRO A 640 -23.54 17.13 -3.95
N PRO A 641 -23.64 18.47 -4.00
CA PRO A 641 -24.52 19.17 -4.94
C PRO A 641 -24.01 19.11 -6.39
N LEU A 642 -22.74 18.74 -6.59
CA LEU A 642 -22.06 18.62 -7.89
C LEU A 642 -21.21 17.33 -7.90
N PRO A 643 -20.74 16.84 -9.06
CA PRO A 643 -19.96 15.63 -9.15
C PRO A 643 -18.76 15.60 -8.20
N ALA A 644 -18.72 14.62 -7.30
CA ALA A 644 -17.63 14.35 -6.38
C ALA A 644 -17.73 12.90 -5.89
N LEU A 645 -16.63 12.31 -5.46
CA LEU A 645 -16.66 11.03 -4.75
C LEU A 645 -17.13 11.29 -3.31
N LEU A 646 -18.34 10.86 -2.97
CA LEU A 646 -18.86 10.98 -1.61
C LEU A 646 -18.16 10.03 -0.65
N LEU A 647 -17.67 10.58 0.44
CA LEU A 647 -17.16 9.88 1.61
C LEU A 647 -18.13 10.16 2.79
N PRO A 648 -19.12 9.28 3.01
CA PRO A 648 -20.25 9.59 3.89
C PRO A 648 -19.86 9.55 5.36
N VAL A 649 -20.43 10.48 6.14
CA VAL A 649 -20.49 10.44 7.59
C VAL A 649 -21.96 10.39 8.05
N ALA A 650 -22.22 9.84 9.24
CA ALA A 650 -23.57 9.79 9.77
C ALA A 650 -24.12 11.20 10.03
N ALA A 651 -25.40 11.39 9.77
CA ALA A 651 -26.09 12.68 9.83
C ALA A 651 -26.78 12.95 11.19
N GLY A 652 -27.24 14.20 11.38
CA GLY A 652 -28.17 14.57 12.44
C GLY A 652 -27.54 14.99 13.76
N ILE A 653 -26.35 15.60 13.69
CA ILE A 653 -25.67 16.26 14.82
C ILE A 653 -25.30 17.70 14.46
N GLY A 654 -25.00 18.52 15.47
CA GLY A 654 -24.50 19.87 15.27
C GLY A 654 -23.10 19.90 14.66
N GLU A 655 -22.78 20.96 13.91
CA GLU A 655 -21.49 21.17 13.25
C GLU A 655 -20.30 21.03 14.21
N GLU A 656 -20.45 21.48 15.46
CA GLU A 656 -19.41 21.43 16.50
C GLU A 656 -19.04 19.99 16.93
N LEU A 657 -19.86 19.00 16.62
CA LEU A 657 -19.60 17.58 16.89
C LEU A 657 -19.09 16.82 15.64
N SER A 658 -19.29 17.40 14.46
CA SER A 658 -18.95 16.76 13.19
C SER A 658 -17.48 16.37 13.04
N PRO A 659 -16.46 17.06 13.63
CA PRO A 659 -15.07 16.64 13.56
C PRO A 659 -14.81 15.23 14.12
N VAL A 660 -15.61 14.78 15.09
CA VAL A 660 -15.51 13.42 15.64
C VAL A 660 -15.83 12.39 14.56
N LEU A 661 -16.93 12.59 13.82
CA LEU A 661 -17.35 11.67 12.75
C LEU A 661 -16.45 11.78 11.52
N ALA A 662 -16.05 13.00 11.13
CA ALA A 662 -15.18 13.23 9.98
C ALA A 662 -13.78 12.60 10.16
N SER A 663 -13.28 12.48 11.38
CA SER A 663 -11.98 11.85 11.65
C SER A 663 -11.93 10.37 11.23
N ILE A 664 -13.06 9.67 11.22
CA ILE A 664 -13.16 8.25 10.89
C ILE A 664 -12.80 8.00 9.41
N PRO A 665 -13.55 8.52 8.41
CA PRO A 665 -13.21 8.30 7.01
C PRO A 665 -11.86 8.90 6.62
N LEU A 666 -11.41 9.98 7.25
CA LEU A 666 -10.09 10.56 7.03
C LEU A 666 -8.97 9.63 7.54
N GLY A 667 -9.18 8.98 8.68
CA GLY A 667 -8.31 7.91 9.17
C GLY A 667 -8.28 6.70 8.23
N GLN A 668 -9.44 6.25 7.74
CA GLN A 668 -9.56 5.15 6.79
C GLN A 668 -8.83 5.43 5.46
N ILE A 669 -8.93 6.64 4.89
CA ILE A 669 -8.12 7.04 3.72
C ILE A 669 -6.62 6.89 4.03
N GLY A 670 -6.17 7.41 5.18
CA GLY A 670 -4.78 7.31 5.60
C GLY A 670 -4.31 5.85 5.69
N LEU A 671 -5.12 4.98 6.29
CA LEU A 671 -4.88 3.55 6.42
C LEU A 671 -4.77 2.86 5.05
N HIS A 672 -5.76 3.07 4.17
CA HIS A 672 -5.76 2.43 2.85
C HIS A 672 -4.60 2.92 1.98
N LEU A 673 -4.29 4.22 1.99
CA LEU A 673 -3.11 4.76 1.29
C LEU A 673 -1.79 4.24 1.87
N MET A 674 -1.69 4.09 3.19
CA MET A 674 -0.54 3.48 3.84
C MET A 674 -0.30 2.05 3.32
N ARG A 675 -1.36 1.24 3.22
CA ARG A 675 -1.33 -0.11 2.66
C ARG A 675 -1.00 -0.12 1.17
N LEU A 676 -1.66 0.71 0.36
CA LEU A 676 -1.39 0.83 -1.08
C LEU A 676 0.04 1.28 -1.38
N ASN A 677 0.58 2.20 -0.61
CA ASN A 677 1.94 2.69 -0.76
C ASN A 677 2.99 1.75 -0.14
N GLY A 678 2.59 0.70 0.59
CA GLY A 678 3.49 -0.21 1.30
C GLY A 678 4.39 0.53 2.28
N LYS A 679 3.82 1.45 3.07
CA LYS A 679 4.58 2.32 3.98
C LYS A 679 4.42 1.89 5.43
N ARG A 680 5.42 2.24 6.23
CA ARG A 680 5.37 2.20 7.69
C ARG A 680 5.20 3.61 8.26
N SER A 681 4.67 3.69 9.47
CA SER A 681 4.47 4.95 10.18
C SER A 681 5.79 5.71 10.35
N TYR A 682 5.72 7.03 10.18
CA TYR A 682 6.78 7.98 10.48
C TYR A 682 8.10 7.86 9.67
N ASN A 683 8.12 7.09 8.58
CA ASN A 683 9.25 7.00 7.63
C ASN A 683 10.63 6.63 8.24
N PHE A 684 10.66 5.78 9.25
CA PHE A 684 11.92 5.34 9.83
C PHE A 684 12.29 3.93 9.32
N PRO A 685 13.59 3.61 9.16
CA PRO A 685 14.05 2.34 8.64
C PRO A 685 13.76 1.16 9.59
N ASP A 686 13.79 1.41 10.89
CA ASP A 686 13.51 0.44 11.94
C ASP A 686 12.99 1.14 13.21
N ASP A 687 12.58 0.37 14.20
CA ASP A 687 11.98 0.88 15.43
C ASP A 687 12.97 1.60 16.34
N GLU A 688 14.25 1.26 16.30
CA GLU A 688 15.29 1.92 17.09
C GLU A 688 15.57 3.32 16.53
N ALA A 689 15.81 3.43 15.22
CA ALA A 689 15.98 4.71 14.54
C ALA A 689 14.74 5.60 14.70
N ARG A 690 13.54 5.03 14.63
CA ARG A 690 12.28 5.74 14.82
C ARG A 690 12.19 6.38 16.21
N ARG A 691 12.50 5.64 17.26
CA ARG A 691 12.48 6.15 18.64
C ARG A 691 13.53 7.25 18.85
N GLU A 692 14.75 7.02 18.39
CA GLU A 692 15.85 7.98 18.55
C GLU A 692 15.54 9.31 17.85
N HIS A 693 15.09 9.29 16.60
CA HIS A 693 14.75 10.51 15.86
C HIS A 693 13.53 11.22 16.43
N TYR A 694 12.49 10.47 16.81
CA TYR A 694 11.31 11.02 17.47
C TYR A 694 11.69 11.74 18.76
N ASP A 695 12.47 11.11 19.63
CA ASP A 695 12.93 11.69 20.88
C ASP A 695 13.83 12.91 20.64
N THR A 696 14.65 12.90 19.62
CA THR A 696 15.55 14.01 19.26
C THR A 696 14.78 15.26 18.83
N ILE A 697 13.79 15.11 17.94
CA ILE A 697 12.95 16.23 17.47
C ILE A 697 12.09 16.80 18.60
N HIS A 698 11.67 15.98 19.56
CA HIS A 698 10.80 16.37 20.65
C HIS A 698 11.55 16.72 21.94
N ARG A 699 12.87 16.60 21.96
CA ARG A 699 13.68 17.08 23.11
C ARG A 699 13.47 18.56 23.36
N VAL A 700 13.29 18.89 24.62
CA VAL A 700 13.21 20.28 25.09
C VAL A 700 14.28 20.52 26.09
N THR A 701 15.13 21.53 25.82
CA THR A 701 15.85 22.22 26.86
C THR A 701 14.91 23.36 27.30
N ILE A 702 14.30 23.23 28.47
CA ILE A 702 13.49 24.30 29.05
C ILE A 702 14.51 25.34 29.54
N GLY A 703 14.63 26.45 28.80
CA GLY A 703 15.38 27.63 29.29
C GLY A 703 14.66 28.26 30.47
N ASP A 704 15.40 28.90 31.35
CA ASP A 704 14.82 29.74 32.40
C ASP A 704 13.86 30.75 31.78
N PRO A 705 12.70 31.03 32.44
CA PRO A 705 11.76 32.04 31.98
C PRO A 705 12.48 33.40 31.84
N ALA A 706 12.56 33.92 30.60
CA ALA A 706 13.19 35.21 30.29
C ALA A 706 12.30 36.38 30.70
#